data_cbba031d0330434db7fa8bf9c3035b04
#
_entry.id   cbba031d0330434db7fa8bf9c3035b04
#
_cell.length_a   1.000
_cell.length_b   1.000
_cell.length_c   1.000
_cell.angle_alpha   90.00
_cell.angle_beta   90.00
_cell.angle_gamma   90.00
#
_symmetry.space_group_name_H-M   'P 1'
#
loop_
_entity.id
_entity.type
_entity.pdbx_description
1 polymer ?
#
loop_
_entity_poly.entity_id
_entity_poly.type
_entity_poly.pdbx_seq_one_letter_code
_entity_poly.pdbx_strand_id
1 'polypeptide(L)'
;MASLTYELTLAGLAVGSAAALTGIGLVVTYRATGVLNLAHGAVAMICAYVLRQLAVGWGWPLPAAALVTLLVVAPGIGLVLDLAVFRPLARREANPARSLVASIGVFVLLVGAAVLLWGPGARDDAPVLLGDDPWAQLGVVVALACLVGAVTRWTRFGRELRAVVDNRPLAALSGIDADRVAAAGWAFGSFTAGLTGVLLAPYVRLDPYGLPLLVVEVIAVAVIARMRSLPVAVAAALALGVAQAQLTRLHPEGWAGPLLQAVGANLFVVALLVAALVLPGVGGKGRDALPPPARPGRVPGAVWLVTGVLFLLPLGFAGADLHTAVQVPALAVILLSLVVVAGRGGQIALGQAAYAGLGALFTALLTAAGVPGLPALGLAVPLAGAVGLLTGWPAIRRHGLALALVTLATGVAVSRFVLTQPYATAGLSLGRPAGFSDDRAFYALELLVLAGCLALVAALRRGRTGRALAALRDHEPGAEAAGVPVSRLKLLAFVLGAALAALGGGLLGMGLRAFDPEAYDPVRGLLWFAAVLVLGADSLLTPLAAAALLTTLDAGGYAGTAALVLGLLAALTGRVPPLTSLLPSRTRPPADVGGETASGGPAALSAGVTAGAGDGPRPAVRRTRPHRPAPDRAPPPDGAPAPVPRLHARDLTLTYPGGVTALTDVTLGLAPSRVTALVGPNGAGKSTLFDCLAGTLRPHEGRITLDGADITHRSAHARTRLGIARTFQRLAVFPSLTVEENVRLGAERGHPGGDPAAVERSLRLLGLAGPVRHATATDLPTGTLRRVELARALAGQPHTLLLDEPAAGLDAAETAALARVLAALAADGLTVLVVEHDPDLVAGIAHTVHTMEGGRIVGAGP
;
A
#
# COMPACT_ATOMS: atom_id res chain seq x y z
N MET A 1 -29.23 -25.99 33.05
CA MET A 1 -28.36 -25.93 31.87
C MET A 1 -29.07 -25.44 30.61
N ALA A 2 -30.30 -25.90 30.30
CA ALA A 2 -31.07 -25.42 29.12
C ALA A 2 -31.38 -23.92 29.18
N SER A 3 -31.72 -23.35 30.35
CA SER A 3 -31.96 -21.90 30.52
C SER A 3 -30.73 -21.04 30.25
N LEU A 4 -29.55 -21.42 30.80
CA LEU A 4 -28.30 -20.68 30.59
C LEU A 4 -27.84 -20.67 29.13
N THR A 5 -27.98 -21.81 28.44
CA THR A 5 -27.70 -21.89 27.00
C THR A 5 -28.61 -20.99 26.19
N TYR A 6 -29.88 -20.91 26.56
CA TYR A 6 -30.87 -20.07 25.93
C TYR A 6 -30.54 -18.58 26.16
N GLU A 7 -30.26 -18.17 27.40
CA GLU A 7 -29.91 -16.78 27.76
C GLU A 7 -28.64 -16.33 27.06
N LEU A 8 -27.59 -17.16 27.04
CA LEU A 8 -26.35 -16.84 26.30
C LEU A 8 -26.57 -16.80 24.81
N THR A 9 -27.45 -17.63 24.24
CA THR A 9 -27.81 -17.53 22.82
C THR A 9 -28.49 -16.21 22.53
N LEU A 10 -29.41 -15.75 23.38
CA LEU A 10 -30.09 -14.47 23.25
C LEU A 10 -29.08 -13.29 23.34
N ALA A 11 -28.21 -13.32 24.35
CA ALA A 11 -27.18 -12.32 24.51
C ALA A 11 -26.24 -12.27 23.26
N GLY A 12 -25.88 -13.47 22.74
CA GLY A 12 -25.10 -13.60 21.51
C GLY A 12 -25.81 -13.08 20.27
N LEU A 13 -27.14 -13.26 20.20
CA LEU A 13 -27.96 -12.68 19.12
C LEU A 13 -28.01 -11.15 19.21
N ALA A 14 -28.03 -10.55 20.38
CA ALA A 14 -27.97 -9.09 20.52
C ALA A 14 -26.64 -8.53 19.98
N VAL A 15 -25.51 -9.09 20.42
CA VAL A 15 -24.17 -8.72 19.95
C VAL A 15 -24.04 -8.98 18.44
N GLY A 16 -24.47 -10.15 17.96
CA GLY A 16 -24.46 -10.51 16.55
C GLY A 16 -25.34 -9.60 15.71
N SER A 17 -26.47 -9.12 16.24
CA SER A 17 -27.36 -8.18 15.57
C SER A 17 -26.70 -6.81 15.36
N ALA A 18 -26.05 -6.28 16.36
CA ALA A 18 -25.29 -5.02 16.23
C ALA A 18 -24.14 -5.16 15.23
N ALA A 19 -23.42 -6.29 15.26
CA ALA A 19 -22.39 -6.62 14.28
C ALA A 19 -22.95 -6.76 12.86
N ALA A 20 -24.16 -7.33 12.69
CA ALA A 20 -24.83 -7.44 11.40
C ALA A 20 -25.22 -6.08 10.83
N LEU A 21 -25.72 -5.14 11.64
CA LEU A 21 -26.01 -3.76 11.22
C LEU A 21 -24.77 -3.06 10.68
N THR A 22 -23.64 -3.16 11.41
CA THR A 22 -22.35 -2.66 10.98
C THR A 22 -21.93 -3.30 9.65
N GLY A 23 -22.04 -4.65 9.56
CA GLY A 23 -21.71 -5.40 8.34
C GLY A 23 -22.53 -4.98 7.12
N ILE A 24 -23.85 -4.79 7.29
CA ILE A 24 -24.75 -4.29 6.24
C ILE A 24 -24.31 -2.92 5.76
N GLY A 25 -24.06 -1.98 6.69
CA GLY A 25 -23.62 -0.62 6.35
C GLY A 25 -22.29 -0.61 5.60
N LEU A 26 -21.29 -1.34 6.08
CA LEU A 26 -19.98 -1.46 5.46
C LEU A 26 -20.07 -2.05 4.05
N VAL A 27 -20.83 -3.13 3.87
CA VAL A 27 -21.00 -3.79 2.56
C VAL A 27 -21.71 -2.87 1.57
N VAL A 28 -22.79 -2.17 1.98
CA VAL A 28 -23.53 -1.25 1.10
C VAL A 28 -22.67 -0.06 0.71
N THR A 29 -21.99 0.59 1.67
CA THR A 29 -21.10 1.72 1.40
C THR A 29 -19.97 1.32 0.46
N TYR A 30 -19.31 0.18 0.73
CA TYR A 30 -18.25 -0.34 -0.13
C TYR A 30 -18.76 -0.65 -1.55
N ARG A 31 -19.92 -1.26 -1.68
CA ARG A 31 -20.54 -1.53 -2.99
C ARG A 31 -20.94 -0.25 -3.73
N ALA A 32 -21.35 0.80 -3.06
CA ALA A 32 -21.71 2.07 -3.68
C ALA A 32 -20.50 2.91 -4.12
N THR A 33 -19.38 2.79 -3.43
CA THR A 33 -18.26 3.73 -3.54
C THR A 33 -16.92 3.11 -3.86
N GLY A 34 -16.74 1.81 -3.60
CA GLY A 34 -15.45 1.11 -3.64
C GLY A 34 -14.53 1.47 -2.46
N VAL A 35 -15.00 2.25 -1.48
CA VAL A 35 -14.23 2.74 -0.34
C VAL A 35 -14.52 1.92 0.91
N LEU A 36 -13.50 1.39 1.57
CA LEU A 36 -13.63 0.81 2.90
C LEU A 36 -13.76 1.93 3.94
N ASN A 37 -14.94 2.01 4.58
CA ASN A 37 -15.22 3.02 5.59
C ASN A 37 -14.70 2.58 6.97
N LEU A 38 -13.43 2.86 7.29
CA LEU A 38 -12.88 2.66 8.64
C LEU A 38 -13.49 3.63 9.67
N ALA A 39 -14.00 4.77 9.21
CA ALA A 39 -14.64 5.75 10.09
C ALA A 39 -16.03 5.33 10.58
N HIS A 40 -16.56 4.18 10.14
CA HIS A 40 -17.89 3.69 10.52
C HIS A 40 -18.07 3.64 12.05
N GLY A 41 -17.07 3.16 12.78
CA GLY A 41 -17.07 3.14 14.24
C GLY A 41 -17.06 4.52 14.91
N ALA A 42 -16.30 5.45 14.32
CA ALA A 42 -16.28 6.82 14.83
C ALA A 42 -17.61 7.55 14.57
N VAL A 43 -18.28 7.28 13.44
CA VAL A 43 -19.64 7.78 13.18
C VAL A 43 -20.65 7.19 14.18
N ALA A 44 -20.56 5.89 14.47
CA ALA A 44 -21.37 5.22 15.47
C ALA A 44 -21.23 5.89 16.86
N MET A 45 -20.00 6.12 17.27
CA MET A 45 -19.66 6.81 18.51
C MET A 45 -20.25 8.24 18.56
N ILE A 46 -20.02 9.05 17.52
CA ILE A 46 -20.56 10.42 17.47
C ILE A 46 -22.10 10.41 17.60
N CYS A 47 -22.79 9.51 16.90
CA CYS A 47 -24.25 9.40 17.00
C CYS A 47 -24.70 9.00 18.41
N ALA A 48 -23.98 8.10 19.10
CA ALA A 48 -24.27 7.73 20.47
C ALA A 48 -24.09 8.93 21.44
N TYR A 49 -23.00 9.70 21.29
CA TYR A 49 -22.78 10.92 22.06
C TYR A 49 -23.85 11.99 21.80
N VAL A 50 -24.24 12.17 20.53
CA VAL A 50 -25.31 13.13 20.16
C VAL A 50 -26.65 12.71 20.79
N LEU A 51 -27.02 11.41 20.68
CA LEU A 51 -28.24 10.93 21.34
C LEU A 51 -28.23 11.20 22.84
N ARG A 52 -27.12 10.86 23.50
CA ARG A 52 -26.94 11.12 24.94
C ARG A 52 -27.05 12.63 25.22
N GLN A 53 -26.43 13.48 24.42
CA GLN A 53 -26.47 14.94 24.61
C GLN A 53 -27.88 15.48 24.49
N LEU A 54 -28.65 15.00 23.50
CA LEU A 54 -30.04 15.45 23.30
C LEU A 54 -30.95 14.95 24.43
N ALA A 55 -30.89 13.63 24.77
CA ALA A 55 -31.81 13.02 25.73
C ALA A 55 -31.44 13.34 27.18
N VAL A 56 -30.15 13.16 27.56
CA VAL A 56 -29.71 13.34 28.95
C VAL A 56 -29.24 14.78 29.21
N GLY A 57 -28.45 15.36 28.29
CA GLY A 57 -27.90 16.70 28.46
C GLY A 57 -28.92 17.81 28.29
N TRP A 58 -29.82 17.71 27.32
CA TRP A 58 -30.84 18.74 26.99
C TRP A 58 -32.27 18.34 27.38
N GLY A 59 -32.48 17.12 27.90
CA GLY A 59 -33.78 16.67 28.40
C GLY A 59 -34.83 16.42 27.32
N TRP A 60 -34.43 16.14 26.07
CA TRP A 60 -35.39 15.85 25.00
C TRP A 60 -36.06 14.49 25.23
N PRO A 61 -37.31 14.34 24.78
CA PRO A 61 -37.96 13.01 24.76
C PRO A 61 -37.11 12.03 23.95
N LEU A 62 -36.83 10.86 24.52
CA LEU A 62 -35.93 9.86 23.89
C LEU A 62 -36.33 9.51 22.45
N PRO A 63 -37.63 9.29 22.09
CA PRO A 63 -38.01 9.03 20.70
C PRO A 63 -37.67 10.17 19.74
N ALA A 64 -37.84 11.42 20.15
CA ALA A 64 -37.54 12.60 19.33
C ALA A 64 -36.01 12.75 19.15
N ALA A 65 -35.25 12.56 20.23
CA ALA A 65 -33.77 12.55 20.18
C ALA A 65 -33.25 11.46 19.24
N ALA A 66 -33.82 10.25 19.32
CA ALA A 66 -33.46 9.13 18.46
C ALA A 66 -33.79 9.38 16.99
N LEU A 67 -34.99 9.90 16.68
CA LEU A 67 -35.38 10.25 15.32
C LEU A 67 -34.44 11.29 14.71
N VAL A 68 -34.13 12.36 15.43
CA VAL A 68 -33.19 13.39 14.95
C VAL A 68 -31.80 12.81 14.74
N THR A 69 -31.30 12.03 15.70
CA THR A 69 -29.97 11.43 15.59
C THR A 69 -29.86 10.48 14.40
N LEU A 70 -30.87 9.60 14.20
CA LEU A 70 -30.81 8.55 13.20
C LEU A 70 -31.21 9.04 11.80
N LEU A 71 -32.20 9.92 11.67
CA LEU A 71 -32.73 10.34 10.37
C LEU A 71 -32.13 11.66 9.85
N VAL A 72 -31.53 12.48 10.72
CA VAL A 72 -30.95 13.77 10.32
C VAL A 72 -29.44 13.75 10.53
N VAL A 73 -28.96 13.51 11.75
CA VAL A 73 -27.55 13.65 12.09
C VAL A 73 -26.71 12.57 11.39
N ALA A 74 -27.06 11.30 11.52
CA ALA A 74 -26.28 10.21 10.96
C ALA A 74 -26.21 10.25 9.42
N PRO A 75 -27.32 10.36 8.65
CA PRO A 75 -27.24 10.55 7.21
C PRO A 75 -26.56 11.87 6.81
N GLY A 76 -26.76 12.94 7.59
CA GLY A 76 -26.11 14.23 7.38
C GLY A 76 -24.58 14.12 7.45
N ILE A 77 -24.03 13.40 8.44
CA ILE A 77 -22.60 13.11 8.51
C ILE A 77 -22.15 12.39 7.23
N GLY A 78 -22.86 11.36 6.79
CA GLY A 78 -22.55 10.63 5.56
C GLY A 78 -22.52 11.49 4.32
N LEU A 79 -23.51 12.37 4.16
CA LEU A 79 -23.56 13.33 3.04
C LEU A 79 -22.41 14.33 3.09
N VAL A 80 -22.08 14.87 4.26
CA VAL A 80 -20.93 15.78 4.43
C VAL A 80 -19.63 15.07 4.09
N LEU A 81 -19.43 13.83 4.52
CA LEU A 81 -18.25 13.03 4.19
C LEU A 81 -18.15 12.78 2.69
N ASP A 82 -19.25 12.42 2.01
CA ASP A 82 -19.25 12.28 0.56
C ASP A 82 -18.85 13.58 -0.13
N LEU A 83 -19.56 14.67 0.17
CA LEU A 83 -19.38 15.97 -0.49
C LEU A 83 -18.00 16.59 -0.22
N ALA A 84 -17.55 16.55 1.03
CA ALA A 84 -16.33 17.22 1.46
C ALA A 84 -15.06 16.40 1.23
N VAL A 85 -15.12 15.07 1.32
CA VAL A 85 -13.95 14.21 1.33
C VAL A 85 -13.92 13.27 0.12
N PHE A 86 -14.89 12.37 0.00
CA PHE A 86 -14.78 11.23 -0.92
C PHE A 86 -15.16 11.55 -2.37
N ARG A 87 -16.14 12.40 -2.63
CA ARG A 87 -16.52 12.79 -4.00
C ARG A 87 -15.38 13.52 -4.73
N PRO A 88 -14.71 14.55 -4.13
CA PRO A 88 -13.58 15.18 -4.77
C PRO A 88 -12.38 14.24 -5.00
N LEU A 89 -12.18 13.30 -4.06
CA LEU A 89 -11.12 12.31 -4.19
C LEU A 89 -11.40 11.33 -5.35
N ALA A 90 -12.63 10.86 -5.46
CA ALA A 90 -13.07 9.95 -6.53
C ALA A 90 -13.01 10.60 -7.93
N ARG A 91 -13.23 11.92 -8.03
CA ARG A 91 -13.16 12.67 -9.31
C ARG A 91 -11.73 12.89 -9.78
N ARG A 92 -10.75 13.00 -8.87
CA ARG A 92 -9.35 13.28 -9.21
C ARG A 92 -8.59 12.03 -9.60
N GLU A 93 -8.69 10.96 -8.81
CA GLU A 93 -8.08 9.66 -9.08
C GLU A 93 -8.78 8.58 -8.27
N ALA A 94 -9.26 7.52 -8.92
CA ALA A 94 -9.80 6.35 -8.24
C ALA A 94 -8.68 5.46 -7.67
N ASN A 95 -7.96 5.92 -6.65
CA ASN A 95 -6.93 5.13 -5.97
C ASN A 95 -7.46 4.63 -4.62
N PRO A 96 -7.70 3.31 -4.43
CA PRO A 96 -8.22 2.75 -3.18
C PRO A 96 -7.37 3.08 -1.96
N ALA A 97 -6.05 3.19 -2.11
CA ALA A 97 -5.16 3.51 -1.01
C ALA A 97 -5.35 4.94 -0.48
N ARG A 98 -5.58 5.93 -1.36
CA ARG A 98 -5.88 7.31 -0.92
C ARG A 98 -7.22 7.39 -0.21
N SER A 99 -8.23 6.65 -0.70
CA SER A 99 -9.55 6.59 -0.06
C SER A 99 -9.48 5.95 1.34
N LEU A 100 -8.66 4.93 1.51
CA LEU A 100 -8.40 4.33 2.83
C LEU A 100 -7.76 5.34 3.79
N VAL A 101 -6.75 6.06 3.33
CA VAL A 101 -6.09 7.11 4.12
C VAL A 101 -7.07 8.21 4.53
N ALA A 102 -7.89 8.69 3.60
CA ALA A 102 -8.92 9.67 3.89
C ALA A 102 -9.94 9.12 4.92
N SER A 103 -10.29 7.85 4.84
CA SER A 103 -11.17 7.18 5.81
C SER A 103 -10.53 7.10 7.20
N ILE A 104 -9.22 6.80 7.30
CA ILE A 104 -8.48 6.88 8.57
C ILE A 104 -8.44 8.32 9.08
N GLY A 105 -8.22 9.29 8.20
CA GLY A 105 -8.27 10.71 8.56
C GLY A 105 -9.62 11.12 9.15
N VAL A 106 -10.72 10.71 8.54
CA VAL A 106 -12.08 10.93 9.07
C VAL A 106 -12.27 10.23 10.41
N PHE A 107 -11.80 8.99 10.56
CA PHE A 107 -11.85 8.27 11.83
C PHE A 107 -11.17 9.07 12.95
N VAL A 108 -9.93 9.48 12.71
CA VAL A 108 -9.12 10.25 13.66
C VAL A 108 -9.75 11.62 13.95
N LEU A 109 -10.28 12.29 12.93
CA LEU A 109 -11.00 13.56 13.05
C LEU A 109 -12.20 13.45 14.00
N LEU A 110 -13.04 12.43 13.82
CA LEU A 110 -14.24 12.25 14.62
C LEU A 110 -13.90 11.84 16.06
N VAL A 111 -12.87 11.02 16.27
CA VAL A 111 -12.36 10.71 17.62
C VAL A 111 -11.84 11.97 18.31
N GLY A 112 -11.01 12.76 17.63
CA GLY A 112 -10.52 14.03 18.17
C GLY A 112 -11.64 15.02 18.49
N ALA A 113 -12.66 15.13 17.62
CA ALA A 113 -13.83 15.93 17.86
C ALA A 113 -14.64 15.46 19.08
N ALA A 114 -14.79 14.15 19.27
CA ALA A 114 -15.48 13.60 20.44
C ALA A 114 -14.76 13.92 21.74
N VAL A 115 -13.44 13.72 21.77
CA VAL A 115 -12.59 14.05 22.94
C VAL A 115 -12.67 15.53 23.28
N LEU A 116 -12.64 16.39 22.26
CA LEU A 116 -12.71 17.85 22.46
C LEU A 116 -14.08 18.30 22.97
N LEU A 117 -15.19 17.75 22.43
CA LEU A 117 -16.56 18.18 22.77
C LEU A 117 -17.07 17.58 24.09
N TRP A 118 -16.74 16.33 24.37
CA TRP A 118 -17.29 15.59 25.54
C TRP A 118 -16.22 15.13 26.54
N GLY A 119 -14.94 15.34 26.25
CA GLY A 119 -13.83 14.91 27.09
C GLY A 119 -13.39 13.46 26.83
N PRO A 120 -12.22 13.06 27.36
CA PRO A 120 -11.65 11.72 27.17
C PRO A 120 -12.25 10.64 28.07
N GLY A 121 -13.06 11.01 29.06
CA GLY A 121 -13.62 10.07 30.06
C GLY A 121 -14.75 9.21 29.51
N ALA A 122 -14.78 7.95 29.94
CA ALA A 122 -15.89 7.06 29.66
C ALA A 122 -17.18 7.49 30.41
N ARG A 123 -18.34 7.26 29.78
CA ARG A 123 -19.66 7.59 30.34
C ARG A 123 -20.55 6.37 30.34
N ASP A 124 -21.26 6.16 31.45
CA ASP A 124 -22.12 5.00 31.68
C ASP A 124 -23.62 5.35 31.56
N ASP A 125 -23.95 6.62 31.27
CA ASP A 125 -25.34 7.16 31.26
C ASP A 125 -25.93 7.24 29.84
N ALA A 126 -25.60 6.28 28.96
CA ALA A 126 -26.18 6.21 27.63
C ALA A 126 -27.65 5.75 27.70
N PRO A 127 -28.59 6.45 27.02
CA PRO A 127 -30.01 6.10 27.07
C PRO A 127 -30.29 4.81 26.29
N VAL A 128 -31.15 3.93 26.85
CA VAL A 128 -31.58 2.68 26.23
C VAL A 128 -32.74 2.96 25.29
N LEU A 129 -32.56 2.74 23.99
CA LEU A 129 -33.60 2.99 22.98
C LEU A 129 -34.58 1.82 22.81
N LEU A 130 -34.06 0.61 22.69
CA LEU A 130 -34.81 -0.64 22.66
C LEU A 130 -34.51 -1.35 23.99
N GLY A 131 -35.55 -1.77 24.71
CA GLY A 131 -35.34 -2.55 25.93
C GLY A 131 -34.41 -3.74 25.73
N ASP A 132 -34.06 -4.44 26.82
CA ASP A 132 -33.13 -5.58 26.79
C ASP A 132 -33.67 -6.82 26.03
N ASP A 133 -34.58 -6.60 25.06
CA ASP A 133 -35.16 -7.68 24.26
C ASP A 133 -34.28 -7.95 23.01
N PRO A 134 -33.49 -9.04 22.99
CA PRO A 134 -32.68 -9.43 21.86
C PRO A 134 -33.49 -9.73 20.59
N TRP A 135 -34.77 -10.12 20.73
CA TRP A 135 -35.66 -10.36 19.60
C TRP A 135 -36.07 -9.09 18.88
N ALA A 136 -36.25 -7.99 19.61
CA ALA A 136 -36.51 -6.69 19.03
C ALA A 136 -35.30 -6.22 18.20
N GLN A 137 -34.08 -6.38 18.71
CA GLN A 137 -32.84 -6.04 17.99
C GLN A 137 -32.68 -6.91 16.75
N LEU A 138 -32.87 -8.22 16.85
CA LEU A 138 -32.84 -9.13 15.69
C LEU A 138 -33.90 -8.77 14.67
N GLY A 139 -35.11 -8.40 15.10
CA GLY A 139 -36.21 -7.94 14.24
C GLY A 139 -35.81 -6.72 13.40
N VAL A 140 -35.16 -5.74 14.00
CA VAL A 140 -34.62 -4.55 13.32
C VAL A 140 -33.59 -4.93 12.26
N VAL A 141 -32.65 -5.84 12.59
CA VAL A 141 -31.63 -6.30 11.64
C VAL A 141 -32.25 -7.02 10.46
N VAL A 142 -33.16 -7.96 10.72
CA VAL A 142 -33.83 -8.73 9.66
C VAL A 142 -34.67 -7.81 8.77
N ALA A 143 -35.42 -6.90 9.38
CA ALA A 143 -36.22 -5.91 8.63
C ALA A 143 -35.34 -5.03 7.72
N LEU A 144 -34.23 -4.54 8.27
CA LEU A 144 -33.29 -3.73 7.50
C LEU A 144 -32.59 -4.54 6.40
N ALA A 145 -32.16 -5.76 6.69
CA ALA A 145 -31.54 -6.64 5.69
C ALA A 145 -32.52 -6.98 4.56
N CYS A 146 -33.78 -7.26 4.88
CA CYS A 146 -34.83 -7.50 3.90
C CYS A 146 -35.13 -6.24 3.07
N LEU A 147 -35.21 -5.07 3.70
CA LEU A 147 -35.44 -3.79 3.01
C LEU A 147 -34.28 -3.49 2.02
N VAL A 148 -33.04 -3.60 2.48
CA VAL A 148 -31.88 -3.38 1.61
C VAL A 148 -31.80 -4.42 0.49
N GLY A 149 -32.09 -5.69 0.79
CA GLY A 149 -32.20 -6.76 -0.20
C GLY A 149 -33.26 -6.46 -1.25
N ALA A 150 -34.44 -6.03 -0.81
CA ALA A 150 -35.56 -5.63 -1.68
C ALA A 150 -35.19 -4.43 -2.57
N VAL A 151 -34.62 -3.38 -1.97
CA VAL A 151 -34.19 -2.17 -2.70
C VAL A 151 -33.12 -2.52 -3.73
N THR A 152 -32.11 -3.29 -3.36
CA THR A 152 -31.02 -3.63 -4.28
C THR A 152 -31.43 -4.58 -5.40
N ARG A 153 -32.44 -5.44 -5.18
CA ARG A 153 -32.89 -6.45 -6.16
C ARG A 153 -33.98 -5.92 -7.09
N TRP A 154 -34.96 -5.17 -6.59
CA TRP A 154 -36.19 -4.86 -7.31
C TRP A 154 -36.35 -3.41 -7.75
N THR A 155 -35.55 -2.45 -7.18
CA THR A 155 -35.74 -1.04 -7.54
C THR A 155 -34.81 -0.60 -8.67
N ARG A 156 -35.13 0.60 -9.26
CA ARG A 156 -34.25 1.29 -10.21
C ARG A 156 -32.92 1.64 -9.58
N PHE A 157 -32.95 2.15 -8.37
CA PHE A 157 -31.74 2.50 -7.60
C PHE A 157 -30.81 1.30 -7.40
N GLY A 158 -31.34 0.12 -7.13
CA GLY A 158 -30.54 -1.11 -7.02
C GLY A 158 -29.87 -1.54 -8.33
N ARG A 159 -30.47 -1.24 -9.49
CA ARG A 159 -29.83 -1.45 -10.80
C ARG A 159 -28.71 -0.45 -11.05
N GLU A 160 -28.96 0.82 -10.76
CA GLU A 160 -27.95 1.89 -10.85
C GLU A 160 -26.77 1.62 -9.93
N LEU A 161 -27.02 1.19 -8.69
CA LEU A 161 -26.00 0.80 -7.73
C LEU A 161 -25.12 -0.32 -8.29
N ARG A 162 -25.68 -1.35 -8.88
CA ARG A 162 -24.91 -2.45 -9.49
C ARG A 162 -24.09 -1.99 -10.68
N ALA A 163 -24.65 -1.16 -11.55
CA ALA A 163 -23.94 -0.61 -12.70
C ALA A 163 -22.74 0.27 -12.28
N VAL A 164 -22.91 1.10 -11.25
CA VAL A 164 -21.82 1.94 -10.71
C VAL A 164 -20.72 1.09 -10.05
N VAL A 165 -21.11 -0.01 -9.39
CA VAL A 165 -20.17 -0.96 -8.78
C VAL A 165 -19.31 -1.67 -9.82
N ASP A 166 -19.95 -2.10 -10.92
CA ASP A 166 -19.25 -2.85 -11.97
C ASP A 166 -18.30 -1.95 -12.78
N ASN A 167 -18.79 -0.79 -13.20
CA ASN A 167 -17.97 0.16 -13.98
C ASN A 167 -18.52 1.59 -13.85
N ARG A 168 -17.97 2.38 -12.92
CA ARG A 168 -18.42 3.76 -12.67
C ARG A 168 -18.31 4.69 -13.90
N PRO A 169 -17.21 4.69 -14.69
CA PRO A 169 -17.14 5.49 -15.90
C PRO A 169 -18.21 5.10 -16.93
N LEU A 170 -18.42 3.81 -17.15
CA LEU A 170 -19.43 3.32 -18.10
C LEU A 170 -20.85 3.66 -17.62
N ALA A 171 -21.14 3.53 -16.34
CA ALA A 171 -22.41 3.93 -15.75
C ALA A 171 -22.69 5.43 -15.97
N ALA A 172 -21.69 6.30 -15.77
CA ALA A 172 -21.81 7.73 -16.02
C ALA A 172 -22.07 8.04 -17.50
N LEU A 173 -21.39 7.37 -18.43
CA LEU A 173 -21.64 7.49 -19.86
C LEU A 173 -23.04 6.97 -20.27
N SER A 174 -23.60 6.05 -19.48
CA SER A 174 -24.97 5.54 -19.67
C SER A 174 -26.05 6.43 -19.03
N GLY A 175 -25.70 7.63 -18.55
CA GLY A 175 -26.62 8.59 -17.96
C GLY A 175 -26.97 8.37 -16.49
N ILE A 176 -26.25 7.46 -15.79
CA ILE A 176 -26.44 7.23 -14.35
C ILE A 176 -25.61 8.24 -13.57
N ASP A 177 -26.25 8.95 -12.62
CA ASP A 177 -25.57 9.87 -11.71
C ASP A 177 -24.84 9.07 -10.62
N ALA A 178 -23.59 8.70 -10.90
CA ALA A 178 -22.75 7.92 -9.99
C ALA A 178 -22.47 8.66 -8.67
N ASP A 179 -22.52 10.01 -8.66
CA ASP A 179 -22.29 10.80 -7.45
C ASP A 179 -23.51 10.73 -6.52
N ARG A 180 -24.74 10.71 -7.05
CA ARG A 180 -25.95 10.49 -6.24
C ARG A 180 -25.98 9.09 -5.63
N VAL A 181 -25.58 8.09 -6.39
CA VAL A 181 -25.50 6.70 -5.88
C VAL A 181 -24.47 6.62 -4.75
N ALA A 182 -23.31 7.24 -4.89
CA ALA A 182 -22.30 7.30 -3.85
C ALA A 182 -22.79 8.03 -2.59
N ALA A 183 -23.40 9.22 -2.75
CA ALA A 183 -23.99 9.99 -1.65
C ALA A 183 -25.03 9.19 -0.85
N ALA A 184 -25.92 8.49 -1.55
CA ALA A 184 -26.89 7.61 -0.91
C ALA A 184 -26.24 6.44 -0.16
N GLY A 185 -25.15 5.88 -0.73
CA GLY A 185 -24.34 4.86 -0.07
C GLY A 185 -23.69 5.35 1.23
N TRP A 186 -23.13 6.56 1.22
CA TRP A 186 -22.56 7.19 2.42
C TRP A 186 -23.61 7.54 3.47
N ALA A 187 -24.74 8.13 3.06
CA ALA A 187 -25.84 8.47 3.97
C ALA A 187 -26.42 7.22 4.65
N PHE A 188 -26.66 6.17 3.87
CA PHE A 188 -27.13 4.88 4.40
C PHE A 188 -26.11 4.21 5.31
N GLY A 189 -24.84 4.18 4.93
CA GLY A 189 -23.76 3.62 5.75
C GLY A 189 -23.62 4.35 7.09
N SER A 190 -23.73 5.68 7.08
CA SER A 190 -23.70 6.48 8.31
C SER A 190 -24.98 6.31 9.15
N PHE A 191 -26.15 6.12 8.52
CA PHE A 191 -27.39 5.75 9.23
C PHE A 191 -27.23 4.44 9.98
N THR A 192 -26.69 3.40 9.32
CA THR A 192 -26.47 2.09 9.98
C THR A 192 -25.40 2.17 11.07
N ALA A 193 -24.35 3.00 10.86
CA ALA A 193 -23.38 3.29 11.90
C ALA A 193 -24.03 3.95 13.13
N GLY A 194 -24.85 4.97 12.90
CA GLY A 194 -25.58 5.64 13.96
C GLY A 194 -26.51 4.68 14.71
N LEU A 195 -27.22 3.84 13.98
CA LEU A 195 -28.10 2.82 14.59
C LEU A 195 -27.28 1.82 15.44
N THR A 196 -26.14 1.36 14.94
CA THR A 196 -25.24 0.49 15.72
C THR A 196 -24.75 1.18 16.99
N GLY A 197 -24.31 2.45 16.89
CA GLY A 197 -23.81 3.21 18.02
C GLY A 197 -24.89 3.42 19.10
N VAL A 198 -26.09 3.79 18.68
CA VAL A 198 -27.24 4.00 19.58
C VAL A 198 -27.67 2.71 20.28
N LEU A 199 -27.63 1.57 19.58
CA LEU A 199 -28.03 0.28 20.15
C LEU A 199 -26.93 -0.34 21.05
N LEU A 200 -25.67 -0.10 20.77
CA LEU A 200 -24.54 -0.63 21.54
C LEU A 200 -24.16 0.21 22.76
N ALA A 201 -24.37 1.54 22.68
CA ALA A 201 -23.92 2.47 23.71
C ALA A 201 -24.39 2.12 25.15
N PRO A 202 -25.59 1.58 25.39
CA PRO A 202 -26.02 1.19 26.74
C PRO A 202 -25.27 -0.03 27.30
N TYR A 203 -24.75 -0.90 26.42
CA TYR A 203 -24.06 -2.15 26.81
C TYR A 203 -22.55 -2.03 26.86
N VAL A 204 -22.01 -1.02 26.19
CA VAL A 204 -20.58 -0.72 26.12
C VAL A 204 -20.41 0.70 26.63
N ARG A 205 -19.49 0.92 27.58
CA ARG A 205 -19.18 2.28 28.04
C ARG A 205 -18.96 3.21 26.86
N LEU A 206 -19.64 4.36 26.87
CA LEU A 206 -19.47 5.38 25.84
C LEU A 206 -18.13 6.08 26.01
N ASP A 207 -17.14 5.58 25.27
CA ASP A 207 -15.74 5.97 25.34
C ASP A 207 -15.27 6.37 23.93
N PRO A 208 -14.53 7.50 23.77
CA PRO A 208 -14.04 7.95 22.48
C PRO A 208 -13.10 6.97 21.76
N TYR A 209 -12.46 6.05 22.47
CA TYR A 209 -11.51 5.10 21.91
C TYR A 209 -12.09 3.68 21.79
N GLY A 210 -12.76 3.19 22.81
CA GLY A 210 -13.23 1.81 22.90
C GLY A 210 -14.34 1.48 21.91
N LEU A 211 -15.39 2.31 21.82
CA LEU A 211 -16.51 2.07 20.91
C LEU A 211 -16.09 2.07 19.42
N PRO A 212 -15.28 3.00 18.94
CA PRO A 212 -14.77 2.93 17.55
C PRO A 212 -13.93 1.68 17.29
N LEU A 213 -13.11 1.24 18.23
CA LEU A 213 -12.28 0.04 18.09
C LEU A 213 -13.11 -1.22 17.99
N LEU A 214 -14.17 -1.35 18.80
CA LEU A 214 -15.09 -2.48 18.74
C LEU A 214 -15.73 -2.63 17.36
N VAL A 215 -16.08 -1.52 16.71
CA VAL A 215 -16.62 -1.56 15.34
C VAL A 215 -15.54 -1.95 14.32
N VAL A 216 -14.27 -1.61 14.56
CA VAL A 216 -13.15 -2.08 13.71
C VAL A 216 -13.04 -3.62 13.81
N GLU A 217 -13.23 -4.20 14.98
CA GLU A 217 -13.24 -5.66 15.17
C GLU A 217 -14.34 -6.32 14.34
N VAL A 218 -15.51 -5.71 14.25
CA VAL A 218 -16.66 -6.17 13.48
C VAL A 218 -16.46 -6.11 11.96
N ILE A 219 -15.42 -5.41 11.45
CA ILE A 219 -15.04 -5.46 10.03
C ILE A 219 -14.81 -6.91 9.57
N ALA A 220 -14.48 -7.83 10.48
CA ALA A 220 -14.41 -9.28 10.23
C ALA A 220 -15.61 -9.80 9.43
N VAL A 221 -16.81 -9.39 9.81
CA VAL A 221 -18.08 -9.80 9.18
C VAL A 221 -18.13 -9.38 7.70
N ALA A 222 -17.76 -8.14 7.42
CA ALA A 222 -17.73 -7.63 6.04
C ALA A 222 -16.63 -8.29 5.20
N VAL A 223 -15.48 -8.62 5.81
CA VAL A 223 -14.38 -9.35 5.15
C VAL A 223 -14.80 -10.80 4.84
N ILE A 224 -15.46 -11.50 5.77
CA ILE A 224 -16.00 -12.86 5.55
C ILE A 224 -17.00 -12.84 4.40
N ALA A 225 -17.84 -11.82 4.34
CA ALA A 225 -18.80 -11.59 3.25
C ALA A 225 -18.13 -11.11 1.94
N ARG A 226 -16.78 -10.97 1.91
CA ARG A 226 -16.00 -10.45 0.79
C ARG A 226 -16.49 -9.08 0.30
N MET A 227 -17.08 -8.27 1.18
CA MET A 227 -17.72 -6.99 0.86
C MET A 227 -18.80 -7.08 -0.24
N ARG A 228 -19.33 -8.27 -0.52
CA ARG A 228 -20.26 -8.53 -1.64
C ARG A 228 -21.60 -9.10 -1.24
N SER A 229 -21.66 -9.95 -0.23
CA SER A 229 -22.87 -10.73 0.11
C SER A 229 -23.48 -10.27 1.43
N LEU A 230 -24.64 -9.60 1.37
CA LEU A 230 -25.38 -9.20 2.57
C LEU A 230 -25.87 -10.41 3.42
N PRO A 231 -26.46 -11.48 2.82
CA PRO A 231 -26.87 -12.64 3.61
C PRO A 231 -25.71 -13.30 4.36
N VAL A 232 -24.54 -13.40 3.70
CA VAL A 232 -23.34 -13.97 4.35
C VAL A 232 -22.85 -13.06 5.48
N ALA A 233 -22.93 -11.75 5.32
CA ALA A 233 -22.56 -10.80 6.38
C ALA A 233 -23.47 -10.99 7.61
N VAL A 234 -24.80 -11.02 7.43
CA VAL A 234 -25.76 -11.20 8.53
C VAL A 234 -25.56 -12.56 9.20
N ALA A 235 -25.46 -13.64 8.43
CA ALA A 235 -25.28 -14.99 8.99
C ALA A 235 -23.96 -15.12 9.77
N ALA A 236 -22.85 -14.57 9.22
CA ALA A 236 -21.55 -14.57 9.91
C ALA A 236 -21.57 -13.75 11.21
N ALA A 237 -22.22 -12.59 11.20
CA ALA A 237 -22.34 -11.73 12.38
C ALA A 237 -23.11 -12.44 13.51
N LEU A 238 -24.27 -13.03 13.19
CA LEU A 238 -25.10 -13.76 14.17
C LEU A 238 -24.36 -15.01 14.67
N ALA A 239 -23.71 -15.76 13.77
CA ALA A 239 -22.96 -16.95 14.16
C ALA A 239 -21.78 -16.61 15.09
N LEU A 240 -21.01 -15.56 14.77
CA LEU A 240 -19.90 -15.10 15.62
C LEU A 240 -20.38 -14.56 16.96
N GLY A 241 -21.47 -13.77 16.98
CA GLY A 241 -22.05 -13.26 18.22
C GLY A 241 -22.52 -14.38 19.16
N VAL A 242 -23.26 -15.35 18.63
CA VAL A 242 -23.71 -16.51 19.40
C VAL A 242 -22.52 -17.37 19.84
N ALA A 243 -21.55 -17.63 18.97
CA ALA A 243 -20.37 -18.40 19.33
C ALA A 243 -19.55 -17.69 20.42
N GLN A 244 -19.39 -16.37 20.36
CA GLN A 244 -18.70 -15.57 21.35
C GLN A 244 -19.40 -15.70 22.73
N ALA A 245 -20.73 -15.53 22.78
CA ALA A 245 -21.48 -15.66 24.03
C ALA A 245 -21.42 -17.08 24.58
N GLN A 246 -21.48 -18.12 23.74
CA GLN A 246 -21.38 -19.51 24.22
C GLN A 246 -19.98 -19.86 24.73
N LEU A 247 -18.92 -19.29 24.14
CA LEU A 247 -17.54 -19.51 24.56
C LEU A 247 -17.24 -18.94 25.95
N THR A 248 -18.02 -17.96 26.45
CA THR A 248 -17.87 -17.44 27.82
C THR A 248 -18.17 -18.50 28.91
N ARG A 249 -18.84 -19.58 28.54
CA ARG A 249 -19.08 -20.72 29.47
C ARG A 249 -17.86 -21.60 29.70
N LEU A 250 -16.93 -21.55 28.78
CA LEU A 250 -15.72 -22.36 28.85
C LEU A 250 -14.74 -21.71 29.83
N HIS A 251 -14.57 -22.32 30.98
CA HIS A 251 -13.56 -21.93 31.95
C HIS A 251 -12.52 -23.06 32.03
N PRO A 252 -11.65 -23.19 31.00
CA PRO A 252 -10.65 -24.24 31.02
C PRO A 252 -9.68 -24.00 32.17
N GLU A 253 -9.42 -25.05 32.95
CA GLU A 253 -8.41 -25.03 33.99
C GLU A 253 -6.99 -25.14 33.39
N GLY A 254 -6.00 -24.53 34.05
CA GLY A 254 -4.60 -24.62 33.63
C GLY A 254 -4.07 -23.33 33.02
N TRP A 255 -2.83 -23.41 32.57
CA TRP A 255 -2.06 -22.26 32.08
C TRP A 255 -2.67 -21.59 30.81
N ALA A 256 -3.40 -22.35 29.99
CA ALA A 256 -4.06 -21.85 28.80
C ALA A 256 -5.45 -21.21 29.07
N GLY A 257 -5.98 -21.36 30.30
CA GLY A 257 -7.29 -20.86 30.68
C GLY A 257 -7.51 -19.38 30.37
N PRO A 258 -6.66 -18.47 30.87
CA PRO A 258 -6.82 -17.03 30.61
C PRO A 258 -6.76 -16.66 29.12
N LEU A 259 -5.89 -17.31 28.34
CA LEU A 259 -5.81 -17.08 26.91
C LEU A 259 -7.07 -17.53 26.17
N LEU A 260 -7.60 -18.70 26.51
CA LEU A 260 -8.83 -19.21 25.90
C LEU A 260 -10.06 -18.36 26.27
N GLN A 261 -10.10 -17.82 27.48
CA GLN A 261 -11.12 -16.84 27.88
C GLN A 261 -10.99 -15.55 27.07
N ALA A 262 -9.78 -15.02 26.89
CA ALA A 262 -9.53 -13.84 26.07
C ALA A 262 -9.95 -14.08 24.62
N VAL A 263 -9.65 -15.26 24.04
CA VAL A 263 -10.09 -15.66 22.71
C VAL A 263 -11.61 -15.73 22.61
N GLY A 264 -12.26 -16.32 23.61
CA GLY A 264 -13.72 -16.37 23.69
C GLY A 264 -14.34 -14.97 23.74
N ALA A 265 -13.82 -14.09 24.59
CA ALA A 265 -14.31 -12.71 24.73
C ALA A 265 -14.09 -11.85 23.46
N ASN A 266 -13.07 -12.14 22.64
CA ASN A 266 -12.68 -11.34 21.47
C ASN A 266 -12.74 -12.15 20.17
N LEU A 267 -13.77 -12.96 19.98
CA LEU A 267 -13.89 -13.89 18.84
C LEU A 267 -13.93 -13.14 17.49
N PHE A 268 -14.50 -11.95 17.44
CA PHE A 268 -14.48 -11.10 16.22
C PHE A 268 -13.08 -10.72 15.79
N VAL A 269 -12.17 -10.49 16.73
CA VAL A 269 -10.74 -10.20 16.42
C VAL A 269 -10.07 -11.41 15.80
N VAL A 270 -10.32 -12.60 16.36
CA VAL A 270 -9.81 -13.87 15.78
C VAL A 270 -10.38 -14.07 14.39
N ALA A 271 -11.68 -13.87 14.22
CA ALA A 271 -12.34 -13.99 12.93
C ALA A 271 -11.78 -12.99 11.91
N LEU A 272 -11.48 -11.74 12.31
CA LEU A 272 -10.86 -10.74 11.47
C LEU A 272 -9.46 -11.18 11.01
N LEU A 273 -8.64 -11.65 11.94
CA LEU A 273 -7.28 -12.11 11.64
C LEU A 273 -7.29 -13.29 10.68
N VAL A 274 -8.12 -14.31 10.98
CA VAL A 274 -8.26 -15.51 10.15
C VAL A 274 -8.82 -15.15 8.77
N ALA A 275 -9.88 -14.36 8.70
CA ALA A 275 -10.49 -13.95 7.43
C ALA A 275 -9.50 -13.14 6.56
N ALA A 276 -8.76 -12.21 7.16
CA ALA A 276 -7.79 -11.40 6.45
C ALA A 276 -6.60 -12.22 5.92
N LEU A 277 -6.21 -13.28 6.65
CA LEU A 277 -5.12 -14.18 6.24
C LEU A 277 -5.55 -15.22 5.22
N VAL A 278 -6.74 -15.81 5.35
CA VAL A 278 -7.16 -16.97 4.56
C VAL A 278 -7.92 -16.56 3.30
N LEU A 279 -8.85 -15.59 3.41
CA LEU A 279 -9.71 -15.24 2.27
C LEU A 279 -8.92 -14.52 1.18
N PRO A 280 -9.20 -14.81 -0.11
CA PRO A 280 -8.59 -14.07 -1.21
C PRO A 280 -8.95 -12.58 -1.11
N GLY A 281 -7.97 -11.71 -1.39
CA GLY A 281 -7.99 -10.28 -1.10
C GLY A 281 -9.30 -9.56 -1.47
N VAL A 282 -9.76 -8.76 -0.53
CA VAL A 282 -10.81 -7.77 -0.73
C VAL A 282 -10.17 -6.58 -1.46
N GLY A 283 -10.57 -6.36 -2.72
CA GLY A 283 -9.99 -5.31 -3.58
C GLY A 283 -9.90 -5.80 -5.02
N GLY A 284 -10.19 -4.93 -5.98
CA GLY A 284 -10.03 -5.24 -7.39
C GLY A 284 -8.54 -5.40 -7.75
N LYS A 285 -8.24 -6.00 -8.90
CA LYS A 285 -6.87 -6.09 -9.46
C LYS A 285 -6.27 -4.72 -9.86
N GLY A 286 -6.74 -3.63 -9.24
CA GLY A 286 -6.27 -2.27 -9.46
C GLY A 286 -4.99 -1.97 -8.67
N ARG A 287 -4.27 -0.93 -9.06
CA ARG A 287 -3.06 -0.42 -8.41
C ARG A 287 -3.37 0.04 -6.98
N ASP A 288 -3.21 -0.85 -6.02
CA ASP A 288 -3.45 -0.59 -4.58
C ASP A 288 -2.23 0.02 -3.86
N ALA A 289 -1.18 0.38 -4.58
CA ALA A 289 -0.02 1.03 -3.99
C ALA A 289 -0.34 2.49 -3.64
N LEU A 290 0.18 2.96 -2.50
CA LEU A 290 0.20 4.39 -2.22
C LEU A 290 0.84 5.11 -3.42
N PRO A 291 0.24 6.22 -3.90
CA PRO A 291 0.88 7.01 -4.93
C PRO A 291 2.27 7.43 -4.44
N PRO A 292 3.26 7.45 -5.34
CA PRO A 292 4.59 7.89 -4.95
C PRO A 292 4.47 9.28 -4.30
N PRO A 293 4.97 9.47 -3.07
CA PRO A 293 4.96 10.78 -2.45
C PRO A 293 5.72 11.75 -3.34
N ALA A 294 5.20 12.96 -3.47
CA ALA A 294 5.96 14.04 -4.06
C ALA A 294 7.35 14.07 -3.41
N ARG A 295 8.40 14.13 -4.22
CA ARG A 295 9.76 14.11 -3.66
C ARG A 295 9.88 15.25 -2.66
N PRO A 296 10.33 15.00 -1.43
CA PRO A 296 10.80 16.07 -0.60
C PRO A 296 11.98 16.68 -1.36
N GLY A 297 11.87 17.96 -1.71
CA GLY A 297 13.00 18.71 -2.22
C GLY A 297 14.19 18.53 -1.25
N ARG A 298 15.42 18.78 -1.71
CA ARG A 298 16.57 18.77 -0.78
C ARG A 298 16.29 19.76 0.33
N VAL A 299 16.00 19.24 1.52
CA VAL A 299 15.73 20.06 2.70
C VAL A 299 16.99 20.91 2.96
N PRO A 300 16.86 22.26 3.05
CA PRO A 300 17.97 23.13 3.34
C PRO A 300 18.64 22.72 4.66
N GLY A 301 19.97 22.82 4.73
CA GLY A 301 20.72 22.51 5.96
C GLY A 301 20.25 23.34 7.17
N ALA A 302 19.78 24.58 6.91
CA ALA A 302 19.19 25.45 7.93
C ALA A 302 17.97 24.82 8.62
N VAL A 303 17.12 24.07 7.92
CA VAL A 303 15.95 23.40 8.50
C VAL A 303 16.40 22.29 9.45
N TRP A 304 17.45 21.54 9.07
CA TRP A 304 18.02 20.53 9.96
C TRP A 304 18.67 21.13 11.21
N LEU A 305 19.36 22.28 11.04
CA LEU A 305 19.93 23.03 12.18
C LEU A 305 18.83 23.50 13.13
N VAL A 306 17.77 24.13 12.61
CA VAL A 306 16.62 24.58 13.42
C VAL A 306 15.96 23.41 14.13
N THR A 307 15.73 22.28 13.42
CA THR A 307 15.15 21.07 14.03
C THR A 307 16.06 20.54 15.14
N GLY A 308 17.38 20.48 14.90
CA GLY A 308 18.35 20.06 15.93
C GLY A 308 18.31 20.96 17.16
N VAL A 309 18.29 22.28 16.97
CA VAL A 309 18.17 23.24 18.09
C VAL A 309 16.86 23.05 18.85
N LEU A 310 15.72 22.88 18.14
CA LEU A 310 14.43 22.63 18.79
C LEU A 310 14.42 21.35 19.63
N PHE A 311 15.09 20.30 19.17
CA PHE A 311 15.21 19.04 19.92
C PHE A 311 16.21 19.11 21.06
N LEU A 312 17.15 20.05 21.06
CA LEU A 312 18.06 20.32 22.18
C LEU A 312 17.46 21.26 23.22
N LEU A 313 16.49 22.09 22.84
CA LEU A 313 15.88 23.09 23.73
C LEU A 313 15.32 22.50 25.04
N PRO A 314 14.63 21.30 25.03
CA PRO A 314 14.09 20.74 26.27
C PRO A 314 15.13 20.37 27.32
N LEU A 315 16.41 20.25 26.97
CA LEU A 315 17.49 20.09 27.96
C LEU A 315 17.58 21.26 28.94
N GLY A 316 17.07 22.45 28.55
CA GLY A 316 16.92 23.62 29.41
C GLY A 316 15.64 23.64 30.24
N PHE A 317 14.71 22.73 30.02
CA PHE A 317 13.43 22.64 30.72
C PHE A 317 13.60 21.99 32.09
N ALA A 318 12.61 22.14 32.98
CA ALA A 318 12.56 21.51 34.28
C ALA A 318 11.14 21.07 34.64
N GLY A 319 11.00 20.13 35.58
CA GLY A 319 9.71 19.67 36.07
C GLY A 319 8.82 19.01 35.00
N ALA A 320 7.53 19.37 34.99
CA ALA A 320 6.52 18.77 34.14
C ALA A 320 6.79 18.95 32.63
N ASP A 321 7.36 20.10 32.24
CA ASP A 321 7.66 20.38 30.83
C ASP A 321 8.75 19.46 30.27
N LEU A 322 9.78 19.18 31.06
CA LEU A 322 10.82 18.22 30.67
C LEU A 322 10.27 16.81 30.67
N HIS A 323 9.45 16.43 31.64
CA HIS A 323 8.83 15.11 31.67
C HIS A 323 7.95 14.86 30.44
N THR A 324 7.20 15.86 29.98
CA THR A 324 6.42 15.79 28.73
C THR A 324 7.33 15.70 27.51
N ALA A 325 8.40 16.48 27.48
CA ALA A 325 9.34 16.50 26.36
C ALA A 325 10.08 15.16 26.17
N VAL A 326 10.31 14.38 27.23
CA VAL A 326 10.92 13.04 27.18
C VAL A 326 10.17 12.09 26.22
N GLN A 327 8.86 12.27 26.01
CA GLN A 327 8.12 11.41 25.10
C GLN A 327 8.42 11.68 23.61
N VAL A 328 8.94 12.87 23.26
CA VAL A 328 9.10 13.32 21.86
C VAL A 328 10.12 12.48 21.08
N PRO A 329 11.36 12.24 21.57
CA PRO A 329 12.33 11.45 20.81
C PRO A 329 11.92 9.98 20.67
N ALA A 330 11.34 9.38 21.70
CA ALA A 330 10.83 8.01 21.66
C ALA A 330 9.71 7.87 20.62
N LEU A 331 8.74 8.78 20.62
CA LEU A 331 7.67 8.82 19.62
C LEU A 331 8.23 9.06 18.21
N ALA A 332 9.26 9.91 18.06
CA ALA A 332 9.92 10.11 16.77
C ALA A 332 10.54 8.83 16.21
N VAL A 333 11.11 7.96 17.07
CA VAL A 333 11.62 6.63 16.63
C VAL A 333 10.48 5.73 16.19
N ILE A 334 9.33 5.72 16.88
CA ILE A 334 8.16 4.96 16.46
C ILE A 334 7.67 5.47 15.09
N LEU A 335 7.54 6.78 14.90
CA LEU A 335 7.10 7.38 13.65
C LEU A 335 8.10 7.16 12.50
N LEU A 336 9.41 7.08 12.81
CA LEU A 336 10.43 6.73 11.83
C LEU A 336 10.23 5.30 11.27
N SER A 337 9.68 4.38 12.05
CA SER A 337 9.31 3.04 11.59
C SER A 337 8.29 3.10 10.44
N LEU A 338 7.29 3.98 10.55
CA LEU A 338 6.29 4.22 9.51
C LEU A 338 6.90 4.83 8.23
N VAL A 339 7.91 5.71 8.37
CA VAL A 339 8.64 6.26 7.21
C VAL A 339 9.37 5.16 6.44
N VAL A 340 9.90 4.15 7.12
CA VAL A 340 10.55 3.00 6.46
C VAL A 340 9.52 2.13 5.75
N VAL A 341 8.43 1.75 6.42
CA VAL A 341 7.44 0.79 5.91
C VAL A 341 6.52 1.44 4.88
N ALA A 342 5.87 2.54 5.24
CA ALA A 342 4.89 3.20 4.37
C ALA A 342 5.56 4.17 3.40
N GLY A 343 6.51 4.97 3.86
CA GLY A 343 7.15 5.98 3.03
C GLY A 343 8.05 5.40 1.96
N ARG A 344 8.99 4.54 2.33
CA ARG A 344 9.95 3.96 1.39
C ARG A 344 9.50 2.63 0.81
N GLY A 345 8.88 1.78 1.65
CA GLY A 345 8.36 0.47 1.24
C GLY A 345 7.03 0.50 0.50
N GLY A 346 6.28 1.61 0.56
CA GLY A 346 4.96 1.76 -0.06
C GLY A 346 3.88 0.85 0.54
N GLN A 347 4.11 0.29 1.73
CA GLN A 347 3.22 -0.66 2.39
C GLN A 347 2.31 0.06 3.39
N ILE A 348 1.01 -0.18 3.30
CA ILE A 348 0.07 0.34 4.29
C ILE A 348 0.10 -0.60 5.50
N ALA A 349 0.88 -0.24 6.52
CA ALA A 349 0.99 -1.00 7.77
C ALA A 349 0.34 -0.23 8.92
N LEU A 350 -0.76 -0.73 9.44
CA LEU A 350 -1.56 -0.09 10.50
C LEU A 350 -1.32 -0.72 11.88
N GLY A 351 -0.40 -1.67 11.99
CA GLY A 351 -0.11 -2.39 13.24
C GLY A 351 1.13 -1.91 14.01
N GLN A 352 1.69 -0.74 13.70
CA GLN A 352 2.96 -0.30 14.32
C GLN A 352 2.87 -0.06 15.82
N ALA A 353 1.70 0.37 16.32
CA ALA A 353 1.46 0.52 17.76
C ALA A 353 1.65 -0.79 18.53
N ALA A 354 1.23 -1.92 17.93
CA ALA A 354 1.42 -3.24 18.54
C ALA A 354 2.91 -3.60 18.70
N TYR A 355 3.74 -3.31 17.69
CA TYR A 355 5.18 -3.59 17.79
C TYR A 355 5.85 -2.66 18.79
N ALA A 356 5.41 -1.41 18.91
CA ALA A 356 5.85 -0.50 19.97
C ALA A 356 5.48 -1.04 21.35
N GLY A 357 4.23 -1.48 21.55
CA GLY A 357 3.76 -2.10 22.78
C GLY A 357 4.51 -3.41 23.12
N LEU A 358 4.78 -4.26 22.13
CA LEU A 358 5.58 -5.47 22.31
C LEU A 358 7.03 -5.13 22.71
N GLY A 359 7.62 -4.07 22.17
CA GLY A 359 8.93 -3.60 22.55
C GLY A 359 8.97 -3.18 24.03
N ALA A 360 7.97 -2.42 24.49
CA ALA A 360 7.82 -2.06 25.90
C ALA A 360 7.59 -3.28 26.79
N LEU A 361 6.70 -4.19 26.37
CA LEU A 361 6.40 -5.44 27.10
C LEU A 361 7.64 -6.32 27.26
N PHE A 362 8.34 -6.61 26.18
CA PHE A 362 9.54 -7.45 26.24
C PHE A 362 10.65 -6.79 27.08
N THR A 363 10.77 -5.47 27.00
CA THR A 363 11.71 -4.74 27.86
C THR A 363 11.30 -4.87 29.33
N ALA A 364 10.02 -4.72 29.67
CA ALA A 364 9.52 -4.87 31.03
C ALA A 364 9.69 -6.31 31.55
N LEU A 365 9.39 -7.32 30.75
CA LEU A 365 9.58 -8.72 31.13
C LEU A 365 11.06 -9.08 31.36
N LEU A 366 11.96 -8.61 30.52
CA LEU A 366 13.40 -8.84 30.65
C LEU A 366 13.96 -8.10 31.89
N THR A 367 13.49 -6.90 32.18
CA THR A 367 13.89 -6.18 33.41
C THR A 367 13.35 -6.85 34.65
N ALA A 368 12.13 -7.35 34.64
CA ALA A 368 11.57 -8.14 35.73
C ALA A 368 12.35 -9.47 35.96
N ALA A 369 12.93 -10.03 34.90
CA ALA A 369 13.82 -11.19 34.97
C ALA A 369 15.27 -10.83 35.43
N GLY A 370 15.54 -9.58 35.81
CA GLY A 370 16.83 -9.12 36.33
C GLY A 370 17.82 -8.62 35.26
N VAL A 371 17.44 -8.53 33.99
CA VAL A 371 18.30 -7.97 32.94
C VAL A 371 18.35 -6.44 33.09
N PRO A 372 19.54 -5.81 33.06
CA PRO A 372 19.64 -4.34 33.12
C PRO A 372 18.87 -3.67 31.97
N GLY A 373 18.31 -2.48 32.23
CA GLY A 373 17.34 -1.85 31.33
C GLY A 373 17.81 -1.64 29.87
N LEU A 374 19.05 -1.17 29.63
CA LEU A 374 19.57 -0.99 28.26
C LEU A 374 19.81 -2.32 27.52
N PRO A 375 20.46 -3.34 28.09
CA PRO A 375 20.49 -4.68 27.50
C PRO A 375 19.08 -5.28 27.27
N ALA A 376 18.17 -5.09 28.22
CA ALA A 376 16.77 -5.54 28.07
C ALA A 376 16.12 -4.91 26.85
N LEU A 377 16.24 -3.59 26.68
CA LEU A 377 15.77 -2.88 25.49
C LEU A 377 16.45 -3.41 24.21
N GLY A 378 17.77 -3.62 24.25
CA GLY A 378 18.54 -4.16 23.12
C GLY A 378 18.07 -5.55 22.70
N LEU A 379 17.68 -6.42 23.63
CA LEU A 379 17.14 -7.76 23.37
C LEU A 379 15.66 -7.73 22.95
N ALA A 380 14.87 -6.78 23.45
CA ALA A 380 13.47 -6.62 23.08
C ALA A 380 13.30 -6.28 21.59
N VAL A 381 14.24 -5.53 21.00
CA VAL A 381 14.19 -5.14 19.58
C VAL A 381 14.24 -6.33 18.63
N PRO A 382 15.19 -7.27 18.67
CA PRO A 382 15.18 -8.45 17.81
C PRO A 382 14.02 -9.40 18.12
N LEU A 383 13.57 -9.51 19.37
CA LEU A 383 12.38 -10.29 19.72
C LEU A 383 11.13 -9.75 19.03
N ALA A 384 10.88 -8.46 19.13
CA ALA A 384 9.77 -7.84 18.41
C ALA A 384 9.95 -7.90 16.88
N GLY A 385 11.18 -7.79 16.39
CA GLY A 385 11.52 -8.02 14.99
C GLY A 385 11.19 -9.45 14.52
N ALA A 386 11.42 -10.45 15.36
CA ALA A 386 11.03 -11.84 15.09
C ALA A 386 9.49 -12.00 15.02
N VAL A 387 8.75 -11.36 15.93
CA VAL A 387 7.27 -11.29 15.84
C VAL A 387 6.86 -10.59 14.55
N GLY A 388 7.53 -9.48 14.19
CA GLY A 388 7.35 -8.81 12.91
C GLY A 388 7.62 -9.70 11.69
N LEU A 389 8.61 -10.59 11.77
CA LEU A 389 8.87 -11.58 10.73
C LEU A 389 7.75 -12.61 10.63
N LEU A 390 7.28 -13.14 11.75
CA LEU A 390 6.20 -14.14 11.80
C LEU A 390 4.87 -13.59 11.27
N THR A 391 4.50 -12.39 11.68
CA THR A 391 3.25 -11.72 11.26
C THR A 391 3.36 -11.11 9.86
N GLY A 392 4.53 -10.62 9.49
CA GLY A 392 4.83 -10.05 8.18
C GLY A 392 4.86 -11.09 7.06
N TRP A 393 5.38 -12.29 7.32
CA TRP A 393 5.48 -13.34 6.30
C TRP A 393 4.15 -13.65 5.58
N PRO A 394 3.03 -13.91 6.27
CA PRO A 394 1.74 -14.09 5.61
C PRO A 394 1.17 -12.77 5.08
N ALA A 395 1.41 -11.65 5.77
CA ALA A 395 0.86 -10.34 5.41
C ALA A 395 1.40 -9.83 4.07
N ILE A 396 2.70 -9.97 3.78
CA ILE A 396 3.31 -9.45 2.54
C ILE A 396 2.84 -10.16 1.26
N ARG A 397 2.20 -11.33 1.38
CA ARG A 397 1.55 -12.02 0.25
C ARG A 397 0.25 -11.32 -0.17
N ARG A 398 -0.23 -10.41 0.65
CA ARG A 398 -1.42 -9.59 0.39
C ARG A 398 -0.98 -8.22 -0.15
N HIS A 399 -1.84 -7.57 -0.93
CA HIS A 399 -1.56 -6.30 -1.57
C HIS A 399 -2.57 -5.25 -1.12
N GLY A 400 -2.16 -4.00 -1.08
CA GLY A 400 -3.01 -2.85 -0.86
C GLY A 400 -3.89 -2.93 0.40
N LEU A 401 -5.20 -2.84 0.21
CA LEU A 401 -6.19 -2.86 1.30
C LEU A 401 -6.13 -4.13 2.16
N ALA A 402 -5.89 -5.30 1.55
CA ALA A 402 -5.81 -6.55 2.29
C ALA A 402 -4.60 -6.58 3.24
N LEU A 403 -3.45 -6.00 2.84
CA LEU A 403 -2.29 -5.86 3.71
C LEU A 403 -2.59 -4.93 4.90
N ALA A 404 -3.26 -3.80 4.65
CA ALA A 404 -3.67 -2.88 5.70
C ALA A 404 -4.58 -3.55 6.73
N LEU A 405 -5.57 -4.34 6.27
CA LEU A 405 -6.47 -5.09 7.15
C LEU A 405 -5.75 -6.17 7.96
N VAL A 406 -4.82 -6.93 7.36
CA VAL A 406 -4.02 -7.94 8.10
C VAL A 406 -3.18 -7.28 9.19
N THR A 407 -2.51 -6.15 8.87
CA THR A 407 -1.67 -5.46 9.85
C THR A 407 -2.50 -4.80 10.96
N LEU A 408 -3.67 -4.24 10.63
CA LEU A 408 -4.60 -3.73 11.63
C LEU A 408 -5.15 -4.85 12.53
N ALA A 409 -5.57 -5.97 11.93
CA ALA A 409 -6.04 -7.14 12.69
C ALA A 409 -4.96 -7.68 13.64
N THR A 410 -3.71 -7.74 13.18
CA THR A 410 -2.57 -8.11 14.02
C THR A 410 -2.38 -7.10 15.16
N GLY A 411 -2.52 -5.80 14.87
CA GLY A 411 -2.44 -4.74 15.87
C GLY A 411 -3.49 -4.88 16.96
N VAL A 412 -4.74 -5.06 16.56
CA VAL A 412 -5.86 -5.27 17.50
C VAL A 412 -5.70 -6.58 18.27
N ALA A 413 -5.27 -7.66 17.62
CA ALA A 413 -5.03 -8.94 18.29
C ALA A 413 -3.95 -8.84 19.37
N VAL A 414 -2.81 -8.18 19.08
CA VAL A 414 -1.76 -7.96 20.08
C VAL A 414 -2.29 -7.09 21.24
N SER A 415 -3.05 -6.04 20.95
CA SER A 415 -3.66 -5.22 21.99
C SER A 415 -4.61 -6.06 22.88
N ARG A 416 -5.57 -6.79 22.29
CA ARG A 416 -6.61 -7.53 23.03
C ARG A 416 -6.10 -8.81 23.70
N PHE A 417 -5.13 -9.51 23.12
CA PHE A 417 -4.66 -10.81 23.64
C PHE A 417 -3.35 -10.72 24.42
N VAL A 418 -2.64 -9.60 24.35
CA VAL A 418 -1.34 -9.49 25.01
C VAL A 418 -1.28 -8.24 25.89
N LEU A 419 -1.42 -7.04 25.33
CA LEU A 419 -1.12 -5.80 26.08
C LEU A 419 -2.13 -5.48 27.17
N THR A 420 -3.42 -5.79 26.98
CA THR A 420 -4.49 -5.52 27.97
C THR A 420 -4.76 -6.69 28.92
N GLN A 421 -4.05 -7.80 28.76
CA GLN A 421 -4.35 -9.01 29.53
C GLN A 421 -3.50 -9.12 30.78
N PRO A 422 -4.12 -9.34 31.96
CA PRO A 422 -3.39 -9.48 33.23
C PRO A 422 -2.34 -10.59 33.22
N TYR A 423 -2.58 -11.70 32.53
CA TYR A 423 -1.62 -12.81 32.44
C TYR A 423 -0.29 -12.44 31.77
N ALA A 424 -0.27 -11.37 30.97
CA ALA A 424 0.93 -10.89 30.27
C ALA A 424 1.54 -9.65 30.95
N THR A 425 0.75 -8.85 31.66
CA THR A 425 1.13 -7.51 32.11
C THR A 425 1.07 -7.29 33.61
N ALA A 426 0.46 -8.22 34.39
CA ALA A 426 0.32 -8.04 35.83
C ALA A 426 1.68 -7.92 36.53
N GLY A 427 1.80 -6.90 37.37
CA GLY A 427 3.01 -6.67 38.18
C GLY A 427 4.22 -6.15 37.41
N LEU A 428 4.08 -5.84 36.12
CA LEU A 428 5.17 -5.27 35.33
C LEU A 428 5.33 -3.78 35.64
N SER A 429 6.57 -3.39 35.89
CA SER A 429 6.99 -2.00 35.97
C SER A 429 8.13 -1.77 34.99
N LEU A 430 8.16 -0.62 34.38
CA LEU A 430 9.22 -0.26 33.46
C LEU A 430 9.91 1.00 33.99
N GLY A 431 11.06 0.79 34.63
CA GLY A 431 11.89 1.87 35.15
C GLY A 431 12.93 2.33 34.15
N ARG A 432 13.53 3.47 34.41
CA ARG A 432 14.66 3.95 33.63
C ARG A 432 15.92 3.14 33.88
N PRO A 433 16.87 3.08 32.94
CA PRO A 433 18.12 2.37 33.10
C PRO A 433 19.00 3.00 34.19
N ALA A 434 19.80 2.19 34.87
CA ALA A 434 20.78 2.66 35.82
C ALA A 434 21.73 3.67 35.18
N GLY A 435 21.98 4.79 35.85
CA GLY A 435 22.76 5.92 35.33
C GLY A 435 21.96 6.96 34.55
N PHE A 436 20.68 6.69 34.21
CA PHE A 436 19.78 7.59 33.45
C PHE A 436 18.47 7.85 34.23
N SER A 437 18.51 7.85 35.54
CA SER A 437 17.33 8.11 36.39
C SER A 437 16.84 9.56 36.31
N ASP A 438 17.73 10.50 36.03
CA ASP A 438 17.41 11.92 35.80
C ASP A 438 16.76 12.13 34.43
N ASP A 439 15.76 13.05 34.35
CA ASP A 439 15.00 13.32 33.13
C ASP A 439 15.91 13.86 32.01
N ARG A 440 16.89 14.70 32.32
CA ARG A 440 17.82 15.27 31.33
C ARG A 440 18.77 14.21 30.77
N ALA A 441 19.34 13.37 31.66
CA ALA A 441 20.23 12.29 31.23
C ALA A 441 19.48 11.28 30.32
N PHE A 442 18.25 10.95 30.70
CA PHE A 442 17.42 10.05 29.91
C PHE A 442 17.04 10.67 28.56
N TYR A 443 16.62 11.94 28.53
CA TYR A 443 16.33 12.67 27.30
C TYR A 443 17.55 12.73 26.36
N ALA A 444 18.74 12.97 26.90
CA ALA A 444 19.97 12.94 26.11
C ALA A 444 20.26 11.57 25.51
N LEU A 445 20.00 10.47 26.25
CA LEU A 445 20.09 9.11 25.73
C LEU A 445 19.11 8.88 24.58
N GLU A 446 17.86 9.31 24.74
CA GLU A 446 16.85 9.18 23.69
C GLU A 446 17.22 9.96 22.41
N LEU A 447 17.78 11.17 22.55
CA LEU A 447 18.28 11.95 21.41
C LEU A 447 19.44 11.24 20.71
N LEU A 448 20.34 10.60 21.44
CA LEU A 448 21.43 9.81 20.87
C LEU A 448 20.89 8.62 20.06
N VAL A 449 19.94 7.88 20.64
CA VAL A 449 19.28 6.75 19.95
C VAL A 449 18.52 7.23 18.71
N LEU A 450 17.77 8.32 18.81
CA LEU A 450 17.06 8.92 17.68
C LEU A 450 18.02 9.33 16.57
N ALA A 451 19.14 9.98 16.89
CA ALA A 451 20.17 10.34 15.92
C ALA A 451 20.77 9.12 15.23
N GLY A 452 21.06 8.04 15.98
CA GLY A 452 21.49 6.76 15.44
C GLY A 452 20.47 6.13 14.49
N CYS A 453 19.19 6.12 14.87
CA CYS A 453 18.10 5.62 14.02
C CYS A 453 17.93 6.44 12.74
N LEU A 454 18.00 7.77 12.82
CA LEU A 454 17.95 8.66 11.67
C LEU A 454 19.14 8.42 10.72
N ALA A 455 20.35 8.26 11.27
CA ALA A 455 21.54 7.94 10.49
C ALA A 455 21.41 6.57 9.78
N LEU A 456 20.91 5.55 10.50
CA LEU A 456 20.65 4.21 9.95
C LEU A 456 19.66 4.26 8.78
N VAL A 457 18.52 4.92 8.98
CA VAL A 457 17.49 5.05 7.93
C VAL A 457 17.99 5.92 6.77
N ALA A 458 18.76 6.97 7.02
CA ALA A 458 19.39 7.77 5.98
C ALA A 458 20.39 6.95 5.15
N ALA A 459 21.21 6.11 5.79
CA ALA A 459 22.13 5.20 5.11
C ALA A 459 21.37 4.15 4.27
N LEU A 460 20.32 3.54 4.85
CA LEU A 460 19.44 2.62 4.13
C LEU A 460 18.85 3.25 2.86
N ARG A 461 18.36 4.49 2.95
CA ARG A 461 17.75 5.22 1.82
C ARG A 461 18.73 5.52 0.70
N ARG A 462 19.99 5.84 1.01
CA ARG A 462 21.05 6.10 0.03
C ARG A 462 21.59 4.84 -0.62
N GLY A 463 21.45 3.70 0.04
CA GLY A 463 21.96 2.41 -0.39
C GLY A 463 21.14 1.75 -1.50
N ARG A 464 21.64 0.61 -2.00
CA ARG A 464 20.97 -0.24 -3.01
C ARG A 464 19.59 -0.71 -2.56
N THR A 465 19.44 -1.05 -1.27
CA THR A 465 18.17 -1.48 -0.68
C THR A 465 17.14 -0.36 -0.74
N GLY A 466 17.52 0.88 -0.43
CA GLY A 466 16.62 2.03 -0.47
C GLY A 466 16.14 2.38 -1.88
N ARG A 467 17.02 2.25 -2.89
CA ARG A 467 16.59 2.44 -4.30
C ARG A 467 15.65 1.33 -4.74
N ALA A 468 15.94 0.09 -4.38
CA ALA A 468 15.07 -1.05 -4.71
C ALA A 468 13.69 -0.95 -4.03
N LEU A 469 13.62 -0.48 -2.77
CA LEU A 469 12.34 -0.21 -2.07
C LEU A 469 11.56 0.91 -2.76
N ALA A 470 12.22 1.99 -3.19
CA ALA A 470 11.56 3.06 -3.92
C ALA A 470 10.98 2.58 -5.26
N ALA A 471 11.76 1.80 -6.02
CA ALA A 471 11.30 1.21 -7.27
C ALA A 471 10.09 0.27 -7.07
N LEU A 472 10.13 -0.53 -6.01
CA LEU A 472 9.04 -1.43 -5.63
C LEU A 472 7.75 -0.65 -5.30
N ARG A 473 7.87 0.45 -4.57
CA ARG A 473 6.74 1.34 -4.25
C ARG A 473 6.14 1.96 -5.51
N ASP A 474 6.98 2.45 -6.40
CA ASP A 474 6.56 3.17 -7.61
C ASP A 474 5.89 2.24 -8.63
N HIS A 475 6.48 1.06 -8.89
CA HIS A 475 5.94 0.10 -9.85
C HIS A 475 6.42 -1.33 -9.55
N GLU A 476 5.65 -2.10 -8.78
CA GLU A 476 6.02 -3.44 -8.32
C GLU A 476 6.37 -4.42 -9.47
N PRO A 477 5.55 -4.55 -10.56
CA PRO A 477 5.91 -5.44 -11.67
C PRO A 477 7.19 -5.02 -12.40
N GLY A 478 7.41 -3.71 -12.55
CA GLY A 478 8.63 -3.18 -13.15
C GLY A 478 9.86 -3.43 -12.29
N ALA A 479 9.75 -3.33 -10.97
CA ALA A 479 10.83 -3.66 -10.06
C ALA A 479 11.18 -5.16 -10.12
N GLU A 480 10.17 -6.03 -10.18
CA GLU A 480 10.37 -7.47 -10.33
C GLU A 480 11.04 -7.80 -11.67
N ALA A 481 10.62 -7.18 -12.76
CA ALA A 481 11.24 -7.30 -14.07
C ALA A 481 12.66 -6.71 -14.14
N ALA A 482 13.01 -5.80 -13.24
CA ALA A 482 14.37 -5.31 -13.06
C ALA A 482 15.22 -6.16 -12.10
N GLY A 483 14.76 -7.37 -11.73
CA GLY A 483 15.51 -8.31 -10.88
C GLY A 483 15.38 -8.06 -9.37
N VAL A 484 14.45 -7.19 -8.93
CA VAL A 484 14.23 -6.90 -7.51
C VAL A 484 13.44 -8.04 -6.84
N PRO A 485 13.96 -8.66 -5.77
CA PRO A 485 13.24 -9.70 -5.03
C PRO A 485 12.16 -9.08 -4.13
N VAL A 486 10.99 -8.80 -4.72
CA VAL A 486 9.87 -8.04 -4.11
C VAL A 486 9.51 -8.54 -2.72
N SER A 487 9.19 -9.83 -2.56
CA SER A 487 8.73 -10.40 -1.29
C SER A 487 9.77 -10.26 -0.17
N ARG A 488 11.05 -10.45 -0.48
CA ARG A 488 12.14 -10.34 0.52
C ARG A 488 12.33 -8.89 0.97
N LEU A 489 12.21 -7.93 0.05
CA LEU A 489 12.37 -6.52 0.38
C LEU A 489 11.17 -5.97 1.14
N LYS A 490 9.95 -6.38 0.81
CA LYS A 490 8.76 -6.07 1.59
C LYS A 490 8.91 -6.56 3.03
N LEU A 491 9.35 -7.81 3.20
CA LEU A 491 9.56 -8.40 4.52
C LEU A 491 10.65 -7.69 5.30
N LEU A 492 11.77 -7.36 4.66
CA LEU A 492 12.86 -6.61 5.28
C LEU A 492 12.38 -5.24 5.80
N ALA A 493 11.64 -4.49 4.98
CA ALA A 493 11.10 -3.19 5.40
C ALA A 493 10.14 -3.35 6.59
N PHE A 494 9.32 -4.39 6.58
CA PHE A 494 8.36 -4.69 7.65
C PHE A 494 9.07 -5.05 8.98
N VAL A 495 10.07 -5.94 8.93
CA VAL A 495 10.86 -6.34 10.11
C VAL A 495 11.66 -5.17 10.68
N LEU A 496 12.29 -4.36 9.82
CA LEU A 496 12.99 -3.14 10.24
C LEU A 496 12.02 -2.14 10.89
N GLY A 497 10.82 -2.00 10.31
CA GLY A 497 9.77 -1.17 10.91
C GLY A 497 9.34 -1.67 12.27
N ALA A 498 9.10 -2.98 12.43
CA ALA A 498 8.75 -3.58 13.72
C ALA A 498 9.86 -3.39 14.77
N ALA A 499 11.13 -3.56 14.37
CA ALA A 499 12.28 -3.36 15.26
C ALA A 499 12.43 -1.90 15.72
N LEU A 500 12.27 -0.93 14.79
CA LEU A 500 12.30 0.50 15.14
C LEU A 500 11.12 0.89 16.03
N ALA A 501 9.91 0.40 15.74
CA ALA A 501 8.73 0.64 16.56
C ALA A 501 8.94 0.10 18.00
N ALA A 502 9.49 -1.11 18.12
CA ALA A 502 9.78 -1.75 19.39
C ALA A 502 10.83 -0.96 20.20
N LEU A 503 11.89 -0.49 19.54
CA LEU A 503 12.90 0.35 20.19
C LEU A 503 12.27 1.65 20.74
N GLY A 504 11.50 2.36 19.89
CA GLY A 504 10.81 3.57 20.34
C GLY A 504 9.76 3.30 21.41
N GLY A 505 9.04 2.18 21.33
CA GLY A 505 8.04 1.79 22.33
C GLY A 505 8.67 1.47 23.69
N GLY A 506 9.80 0.76 23.72
CA GLY A 506 10.54 0.51 24.96
C GLY A 506 11.08 1.79 25.59
N LEU A 507 11.61 2.72 24.79
CA LEU A 507 12.03 4.04 25.25
C LEU A 507 10.86 4.85 25.81
N LEU A 508 9.71 4.86 25.12
CA LEU A 508 8.50 5.56 25.57
C LEU A 508 8.03 5.04 26.94
N GLY A 509 7.98 3.72 27.13
CA GLY A 509 7.61 3.12 28.42
C GLY A 509 8.62 3.45 29.53
N MET A 510 9.92 3.43 29.24
CA MET A 510 10.96 3.87 30.18
C MET A 510 10.82 5.36 30.51
N GLY A 511 10.50 6.20 29.53
CA GLY A 511 10.24 7.63 29.72
C GLY A 511 9.06 7.90 30.64
N LEU A 512 7.96 7.18 30.44
CA LEU A 512 6.74 7.23 31.28
C LEU A 512 6.93 6.60 32.67
N ARG A 513 8.03 5.85 32.88
CA ARG A 513 8.30 5.05 34.09
C ARG A 513 7.20 4.05 34.43
N ALA A 514 6.42 3.64 33.44
CA ALA A 514 5.31 2.70 33.59
C ALA A 514 5.12 1.89 32.33
N PHE A 515 4.61 0.68 32.50
CA PHE A 515 4.03 -0.07 31.37
C PHE A 515 2.54 0.29 31.27
N ASP A 516 2.20 1.15 30.34
CA ASP A 516 0.81 1.57 30.10
C ASP A 516 0.33 1.02 28.74
N PRO A 517 -0.59 0.03 28.72
CA PRO A 517 -1.15 -0.50 27.49
C PRO A 517 -1.86 0.54 26.61
N GLU A 518 -2.46 1.57 27.21
CA GLU A 518 -3.21 2.60 26.49
C GLU A 518 -2.29 3.49 25.64
N ALA A 519 -1.03 3.62 26.02
CA ALA A 519 -0.04 4.34 25.22
C ALA A 519 0.19 3.69 23.83
N TYR A 520 -0.12 2.40 23.69
CA TYR A 520 0.07 1.60 22.46
C TYR A 520 -1.24 1.14 21.84
N ASP A 521 -2.35 1.83 22.11
CA ASP A 521 -3.66 1.51 21.57
C ASP A 521 -3.66 1.58 20.03
N PRO A 522 -4.34 0.65 19.33
CA PRO A 522 -4.46 0.67 17.87
C PRO A 522 -4.99 1.99 17.30
N VAL A 523 -5.86 2.70 18.01
CA VAL A 523 -6.39 4.02 17.57
C VAL A 523 -5.27 5.06 17.51
N ARG A 524 -4.37 5.08 18.50
CA ARG A 524 -3.16 5.92 18.46
C ARG A 524 -2.26 5.55 17.29
N GLY A 525 -2.16 4.25 16.96
CA GLY A 525 -1.46 3.77 15.77
C GLY A 525 -2.02 4.34 14.47
N LEU A 526 -3.33 4.46 14.35
CA LEU A 526 -3.99 5.11 13.20
C LEU A 526 -3.69 6.61 13.16
N LEU A 527 -3.68 7.30 14.30
CA LEU A 527 -3.29 8.71 14.41
C LEU A 527 -1.82 8.91 13.98
N TRP A 528 -0.90 8.07 14.42
CA TRP A 528 0.51 8.10 14.03
C TRP A 528 0.70 7.91 12.52
N PHE A 529 -0.02 6.94 11.95
CA PHE A 529 -0.01 6.71 10.51
C PHE A 529 -0.53 7.92 9.73
N ALA A 530 -1.66 8.51 10.17
CA ALA A 530 -2.23 9.71 9.56
C ALA A 530 -1.26 10.90 9.63
N ALA A 531 -0.61 11.13 10.78
CA ALA A 531 0.37 12.18 10.97
C ALA A 531 1.56 12.07 10.00
N VAL A 532 2.15 10.87 9.89
CA VAL A 532 3.28 10.62 8.97
C VAL A 532 2.88 10.86 7.52
N LEU A 533 1.67 10.47 7.15
CA LEU A 533 1.21 10.59 5.77
C LEU A 533 0.94 12.04 5.37
N VAL A 534 0.29 12.81 6.25
CA VAL A 534 -0.02 14.24 6.05
C VAL A 534 1.23 15.09 5.95
N LEU A 535 2.20 14.83 6.83
CA LEU A 535 3.44 15.59 6.86
C LEU A 535 4.40 15.20 5.73
N GLY A 536 4.22 14.00 5.15
CA GLY A 536 5.01 13.51 4.02
C GLY A 536 5.76 12.23 4.37
N ALA A 537 5.19 11.09 3.96
CA ALA A 537 5.64 9.74 4.37
C ALA A 537 7.11 9.43 4.05
N ASP A 538 7.72 10.03 3.03
CA ASP A 538 9.11 9.76 2.62
C ASP A 538 10.10 10.86 3.05
N SER A 539 9.82 11.62 4.10
CA SER A 539 10.74 12.64 4.65
C SER A 539 11.29 12.21 6.00
N LEU A 540 12.60 12.39 6.23
CA LEU A 540 13.21 12.15 7.54
C LEU A 540 12.88 13.24 8.58
N LEU A 541 12.36 14.38 8.14
CA LEU A 541 11.84 15.42 9.04
C LEU A 541 10.45 15.08 9.56
N THR A 542 9.69 14.27 8.84
CA THR A 542 8.32 13.93 9.19
C THR A 542 8.19 13.31 10.58
N PRO A 543 8.99 12.31 10.99
CA PRO A 543 8.87 11.74 12.34
C PRO A 543 9.18 12.76 13.43
N LEU A 544 10.13 13.68 13.20
CA LEU A 544 10.49 14.74 14.15
C LEU A 544 9.35 15.75 14.31
N ALA A 545 8.85 16.25 13.19
CA ALA A 545 7.75 17.22 13.17
C ALA A 545 6.45 16.62 13.72
N ALA A 546 6.15 15.36 13.37
CA ALA A 546 4.95 14.68 13.83
C ALA A 546 5.01 14.40 15.34
N ALA A 547 6.15 13.93 15.87
CA ALA A 547 6.31 13.68 17.29
C ALA A 547 6.17 14.99 18.10
N ALA A 548 6.85 16.04 17.68
CA ALA A 548 6.74 17.35 18.35
C ALA A 548 5.30 17.88 18.30
N LEU A 549 4.64 17.80 17.14
CA LEU A 549 3.27 18.28 16.96
C LEU A 549 2.27 17.51 17.82
N LEU A 550 2.36 16.17 17.83
CA LEU A 550 1.47 15.31 18.64
C LEU A 550 1.61 15.63 20.14
N THR A 551 2.83 15.66 20.63
CA THR A 551 3.06 15.88 22.08
C THR A 551 2.74 17.32 22.51
N THR A 552 3.06 18.33 21.69
CA THR A 552 2.75 19.72 22.05
C THR A 552 1.27 20.04 22.01
N LEU A 553 0.52 19.49 21.04
CA LEU A 553 -0.93 19.69 20.97
C LEU A 553 -1.66 18.96 22.10
N ASP A 554 -1.20 17.74 22.48
CA ASP A 554 -1.81 17.00 23.59
C ASP A 554 -1.45 17.63 24.96
N ALA A 555 -0.26 18.25 25.11
CA ALA A 555 0.15 18.97 26.32
C ALA A 555 -0.57 20.32 26.53
N GLY A 556 -1.15 20.89 25.47
CA GLY A 556 -1.78 22.22 25.49
C GLY A 556 -3.13 22.33 26.23
N GLY A 557 -3.51 21.35 27.04
CA GLY A 557 -4.71 21.38 27.91
C GLY A 557 -6.03 21.03 27.20
N TYR A 558 -6.03 20.88 25.90
CA TYR A 558 -7.20 20.43 25.11
C TYR A 558 -6.91 19.07 24.49
N ALA A 559 -7.12 18.00 25.27
CA ALA A 559 -6.98 16.63 24.78
C ALA A 559 -7.79 16.44 23.47
N GLY A 560 -7.20 15.77 22.47
CA GLY A 560 -7.85 15.49 21.18
C GLY A 560 -7.61 16.54 20.08
N THR A 561 -6.97 17.69 20.38
CA THR A 561 -6.66 18.70 19.35
C THR A 561 -5.72 18.17 18.28
N ALA A 562 -4.72 17.37 18.67
CA ALA A 562 -3.81 16.70 17.74
C ALA A 562 -4.57 15.80 16.77
N ALA A 563 -5.47 14.96 17.28
CA ALA A 563 -6.31 14.07 16.49
C ALA A 563 -7.25 14.86 15.55
N LEU A 564 -7.86 15.95 16.04
CA LEU A 564 -8.73 16.80 15.22
C LEU A 564 -7.99 17.41 14.03
N VAL A 565 -6.85 18.07 14.29
CA VAL A 565 -6.07 18.77 13.25
C VAL A 565 -5.48 17.79 12.24
N LEU A 566 -4.79 16.75 12.72
CA LEU A 566 -4.18 15.76 11.84
C LEU A 566 -5.20 14.92 11.10
N GLY A 567 -6.31 14.58 11.74
CA GLY A 567 -7.43 13.89 11.12
C GLY A 567 -8.06 14.71 9.99
N LEU A 568 -8.26 16.02 10.21
CA LEU A 568 -8.77 16.92 9.17
C LEU A 568 -7.82 17.01 7.97
N LEU A 569 -6.53 17.20 8.21
CA LEU A 569 -5.53 17.23 7.15
C LEU A 569 -5.44 15.90 6.40
N ALA A 570 -5.54 14.77 7.10
CA ALA A 570 -5.55 13.44 6.49
C ALA A 570 -6.82 13.17 5.69
N ALA A 571 -7.98 13.61 6.18
CA ALA A 571 -9.25 13.53 5.43
C ALA A 571 -9.20 14.35 4.13
N LEU A 572 -8.46 15.47 4.12
CA LEU A 572 -8.26 16.31 2.95
C LEU A 572 -7.05 15.90 2.09
N THR A 573 -6.46 14.72 2.33
CA THR A 573 -5.35 14.18 1.54
C THR A 573 -5.71 14.16 0.04
N GLY A 574 -4.80 14.70 -0.79
CA GLY A 574 -5.03 14.87 -2.23
C GLY A 574 -5.59 16.24 -2.63
N ARG A 575 -6.07 17.07 -1.68
CA ARG A 575 -6.38 18.49 -1.90
C ARG A 575 -5.22 19.39 -1.44
N VAL A 576 -4.60 19.00 -0.33
CA VAL A 576 -3.47 19.71 0.26
C VAL A 576 -2.21 18.92 -0.05
N PRO A 577 -1.17 19.54 -0.63
CA PRO A 577 0.11 18.88 -0.82
C PRO A 577 0.73 18.55 0.56
N PRO A 578 1.56 17.48 0.67
CA PRO A 578 2.24 17.17 1.92
C PRO A 578 2.97 18.39 2.47
N LEU A 579 2.84 18.68 3.76
CA LEU A 579 3.40 19.91 4.35
C LEU A 579 4.92 20.04 4.13
N THR A 580 5.64 18.92 4.05
CA THR A 580 7.08 18.93 3.72
C THR A 580 7.38 19.37 2.28
N SER A 581 6.41 19.35 1.36
CA SER A 581 6.58 19.87 0.01
C SER A 581 6.48 21.40 -0.06
N LEU A 582 5.93 22.03 0.97
CA LEU A 582 5.83 23.49 1.11
C LEU A 582 7.14 24.10 1.65
N LEU A 583 8.05 23.29 2.18
CA LEU A 583 9.36 23.77 2.59
C LEU A 583 10.13 24.26 1.35
N PRO A 584 10.79 25.45 1.45
CA PRO A 584 11.54 26.00 0.34
C PRO A 584 12.62 24.99 -0.08
N SER A 585 12.40 24.31 -1.20
CA SER A 585 13.44 23.50 -1.82
C SER A 585 14.34 24.47 -2.59
N ARG A 586 15.65 24.41 -2.37
CA ARG A 586 16.61 24.94 -3.36
C ARG A 586 16.53 24.01 -4.59
N THR A 587 15.43 24.06 -5.31
CA THR A 587 15.45 23.70 -6.71
C THR A 587 16.37 24.73 -7.36
N ARG A 588 17.56 24.32 -7.79
CA ARG A 588 18.25 25.02 -8.88
C ARG A 588 17.15 25.18 -9.94
N PRO A 589 16.80 26.40 -10.39
CA PRO A 589 15.86 26.51 -11.50
C PRO A 589 16.35 25.52 -12.56
N PRO A 590 15.47 24.78 -13.24
CA PRO A 590 15.89 24.06 -14.43
C PRO A 590 16.72 25.07 -15.16
N ALA A 591 18.02 24.76 -15.36
CA ALA A 591 18.88 25.63 -16.20
C ALA A 591 17.98 25.86 -17.39
N ASP A 592 17.61 27.11 -17.63
CA ASP A 592 16.80 27.47 -18.78
C ASP A 592 17.32 26.62 -19.95
N VAL A 593 16.59 25.59 -20.27
CA VAL A 593 16.66 24.98 -21.59
C VAL A 593 15.96 26.03 -22.44
N GLY A 594 16.64 27.18 -22.44
CA GLY A 594 16.25 28.32 -23.22
C GLY A 594 16.14 27.84 -24.62
N GLY A 595 14.93 27.91 -25.15
CA GLY A 595 14.62 28.13 -26.54
C GLY A 595 15.49 27.48 -27.63
N GLU A 596 16.18 26.37 -27.36
CA GLU A 596 16.61 25.47 -28.43
C GLU A 596 15.40 24.60 -28.74
N THR A 597 14.61 25.12 -29.66
CA THR A 597 13.60 24.39 -30.42
C THR A 597 14.04 22.95 -30.61
N ALA A 598 13.11 22.04 -30.30
CA ALA A 598 13.19 20.59 -30.30
C ALA A 598 13.70 19.97 -31.65
N SER A 599 14.92 20.31 -32.06
CA SER A 599 15.61 19.71 -33.22
C SER A 599 16.71 18.71 -32.82
N GLY A 600 16.86 18.44 -31.49
CA GLY A 600 17.89 17.53 -30.98
C GLY A 600 17.50 16.06 -30.86
N GLY A 601 16.28 15.66 -31.20
CA GLY A 601 15.82 14.28 -31.04
C GLY A 601 16.48 13.25 -31.97
N PRO A 602 16.53 13.47 -33.26
CA PRO A 602 17.10 12.48 -34.22
C PRO A 602 18.63 12.41 -34.23
N ALA A 603 19.32 13.54 -33.91
CA ALA A 603 20.77 13.60 -33.95
C ALA A 603 21.44 12.87 -32.76
N ALA A 604 20.79 12.83 -31.59
CA ALA A 604 21.34 12.17 -30.39
C ALA A 604 21.38 10.64 -30.49
N LEU A 605 20.41 10.02 -31.20
CA LEU A 605 20.40 8.57 -31.42
C LEU A 605 21.38 8.13 -32.50
N SER A 606 21.72 9.05 -33.48
CA SER A 606 22.67 8.76 -34.55
C SER A 606 24.14 8.98 -34.14
N ALA A 607 24.41 9.85 -33.14
CA ALA A 607 25.79 10.14 -32.71
C ALA A 607 26.45 9.02 -31.90
N GLY A 608 25.63 8.17 -31.21
CA GLY A 608 26.12 7.04 -30.40
C GLY A 608 26.65 5.83 -31.22
N VAL A 609 26.27 5.74 -32.50
CA VAL A 609 26.62 4.59 -33.36
C VAL A 609 27.82 4.88 -34.26
N THR A 610 28.24 6.18 -34.44
CA THR A 610 29.31 6.56 -35.35
C THR A 610 30.67 6.87 -34.72
N ALA A 611 30.84 6.70 -33.41
CA ALA A 611 32.10 7.01 -32.72
C ALA A 611 33.14 5.86 -32.77
N GLY A 612 33.31 5.24 -33.92
CA GLY A 612 34.30 4.16 -34.09
C GLY A 612 35.03 4.06 -35.43
N ALA A 613 35.02 5.08 -36.28
CA ALA A 613 35.81 5.05 -37.52
C ALA A 613 36.53 6.37 -37.76
N GLY A 614 37.84 6.26 -37.88
CA GLY A 614 38.86 7.29 -37.91
C GLY A 614 38.81 8.36 -39.02
N ASP A 615 39.53 9.40 -38.75
CA ASP A 615 39.78 10.61 -39.56
C ASP A 615 40.19 10.30 -40.99
N GLY A 616 39.51 10.96 -41.95
CA GLY A 616 39.94 11.10 -43.33
C GLY A 616 39.10 12.16 -44.04
N PRO A 617 39.70 13.02 -44.96
CA PRO A 617 39.14 14.32 -45.35
C PRO A 617 37.90 14.23 -46.27
N ARG A 618 37.04 15.22 -46.12
CA ARG A 618 35.81 15.44 -46.88
C ARG A 618 36.05 15.66 -48.38
N PRO A 619 35.22 15.09 -49.26
CA PRO A 619 34.88 15.80 -50.48
C PRO A 619 33.35 15.99 -50.69
N ALA A 620 33.14 17.04 -51.43
CA ALA A 620 32.00 17.71 -51.96
C ALA A 620 30.66 16.92 -52.27
N VAL A 621 29.58 17.67 -52.02
CA VAL A 621 28.20 17.42 -52.42
C VAL A 621 28.02 16.99 -53.86
N ARG A 622 27.37 15.84 -54.11
CA ARG A 622 26.83 15.47 -55.40
C ARG A 622 25.37 15.01 -55.28
N ARG A 623 24.57 15.53 -56.21
CA ARG A 623 23.12 15.42 -56.33
C ARG A 623 22.61 13.97 -56.42
N THR A 624 21.43 13.79 -55.81
CA THR A 624 20.55 12.62 -55.79
C THR A 624 20.40 11.90 -57.11
N ARG A 625 20.52 10.57 -57.08
CA ARG A 625 19.98 9.60 -58.04
C ARG A 625 18.97 8.70 -57.36
N PRO A 626 17.95 8.21 -58.09
CA PRO A 626 16.85 7.45 -57.50
C PRO A 626 17.29 6.06 -56.98
N HIS A 627 16.61 5.65 -55.96
CA HIS A 627 16.75 4.39 -55.22
C HIS A 627 16.82 3.18 -56.17
N ARG A 628 17.91 2.45 -56.08
CA ARG A 628 18.04 1.10 -56.63
C ARG A 628 17.70 0.12 -55.52
N PRO A 629 16.84 -0.93 -55.76
CA PRO A 629 16.56 -1.92 -54.76
C PRO A 629 17.85 -2.62 -54.29
N ALA A 630 17.89 -2.92 -52.98
CA ALA A 630 19.01 -3.64 -52.38
C ALA A 630 19.16 -5.02 -53.03
N PRO A 631 20.41 -5.53 -53.19
CA PRO A 631 20.62 -6.83 -53.80
C PRO A 631 19.99 -7.92 -52.91
N ASP A 632 19.27 -8.83 -53.54
CA ASP A 632 18.73 -10.04 -52.97
C ASP A 632 19.80 -10.75 -52.11
N ARG A 633 19.50 -10.87 -50.80
CA ARG A 633 20.25 -11.76 -49.91
C ARG A 633 20.04 -13.19 -50.42
N ALA A 634 21.12 -13.82 -50.86
CA ALA A 634 21.10 -15.23 -51.21
C ALA A 634 20.53 -16.07 -50.08
N PRO A 635 19.67 -17.01 -50.33
CA PRO A 635 19.19 -17.96 -49.30
C PRO A 635 20.41 -18.69 -48.74
N PRO A 636 20.36 -19.01 -47.42
CA PRO A 636 21.43 -19.79 -46.82
C PRO A 636 21.51 -21.18 -47.48
N PRO A 637 22.68 -21.78 -47.60
CA PRO A 637 22.83 -23.10 -48.24
C PRO A 637 21.97 -24.14 -47.50
N ASP A 638 21.20 -24.86 -48.28
CA ASP A 638 20.39 -26.00 -47.82
C ASP A 638 21.30 -27.01 -47.09
N GLY A 639 21.03 -27.18 -45.76
CA GLY A 639 21.73 -28.16 -44.95
C GLY A 639 22.43 -27.70 -43.69
N ALA A 640 22.41 -26.38 -43.38
CA ALA A 640 22.90 -25.93 -42.08
C ALA A 640 21.85 -26.28 -40.97
N PRO A 641 22.27 -26.95 -39.85
CA PRO A 641 21.36 -27.25 -38.79
C PRO A 641 20.74 -25.95 -38.25
N ALA A 642 19.40 -25.91 -38.08
CA ALA A 642 18.70 -24.73 -37.56
C ALA A 642 19.35 -24.30 -36.23
N PRO A 643 19.64 -23.02 -36.04
CA PRO A 643 20.31 -22.55 -34.80
C PRO A 643 19.48 -22.94 -33.58
N VAL A 644 20.10 -23.59 -32.62
CA VAL A 644 19.45 -23.99 -31.36
C VAL A 644 18.88 -22.73 -30.71
N PRO A 645 17.56 -22.68 -30.43
CA PRO A 645 16.94 -21.50 -29.86
C PRO A 645 17.46 -21.23 -28.46
N ARG A 646 17.86 -19.99 -28.17
CA ARG A 646 18.31 -19.55 -26.83
C ARG A 646 17.16 -19.60 -25.83
N LEU A 647 16.01 -19.01 -26.15
CA LEU A 647 14.80 -19.08 -25.36
C LEU A 647 13.77 -19.92 -26.15
N HIS A 648 13.27 -20.97 -25.52
CA HIS A 648 12.33 -21.86 -26.16
C HIS A 648 11.13 -22.11 -25.27
N ALA A 649 9.94 -21.82 -25.77
CA ALA A 649 8.63 -22.18 -25.22
C ALA A 649 8.10 -23.38 -26.01
N ARG A 650 7.64 -24.42 -25.32
CA ARG A 650 7.02 -25.62 -25.92
C ARG A 650 5.68 -25.88 -25.31
N ASP A 651 4.67 -26.04 -26.16
CA ASP A 651 3.33 -26.52 -25.85
C ASP A 651 2.65 -25.74 -24.72
N LEU A 652 2.86 -24.40 -24.70
CA LEU A 652 2.35 -23.55 -23.63
C LEU A 652 0.83 -23.40 -23.69
N THR A 653 0.15 -23.82 -22.62
CA THR A 653 -1.29 -23.63 -22.44
C THR A 653 -1.56 -22.84 -21.17
N LEU A 654 -2.43 -21.83 -21.26
CA LEU A 654 -2.82 -21.00 -20.13
C LEU A 654 -4.30 -20.61 -20.23
N THR A 655 -5.04 -20.92 -19.15
CA THR A 655 -6.45 -20.53 -18.99
C THR A 655 -6.60 -19.59 -17.79
N TYR A 656 -7.24 -18.45 -17.97
CA TYR A 656 -7.51 -17.53 -16.87
C TYR A 656 -8.61 -18.02 -15.93
N PRO A 657 -8.61 -17.63 -14.65
CA PRO A 657 -9.75 -17.82 -13.76
C PRO A 657 -11.03 -17.22 -14.39
N GLY A 658 -11.98 -18.06 -14.80
CA GLY A 658 -13.15 -17.66 -15.59
C GLY A 658 -13.31 -18.46 -16.88
N GLY A 659 -12.40 -19.40 -17.14
CA GLY A 659 -12.53 -20.38 -18.25
C GLY A 659 -12.03 -19.87 -19.61
N VAL A 660 -11.48 -18.64 -19.69
CA VAL A 660 -10.93 -18.10 -20.94
C VAL A 660 -9.52 -18.63 -21.15
N THR A 661 -9.35 -19.49 -22.18
CA THR A 661 -8.02 -19.98 -22.60
C THR A 661 -7.34 -18.91 -23.45
N ALA A 662 -6.23 -18.38 -22.95
CA ALA A 662 -5.48 -17.30 -23.61
C ALA A 662 -4.30 -17.82 -24.44
N LEU A 663 -3.77 -18.99 -24.10
CA LEU A 663 -2.74 -19.68 -24.85
C LEU A 663 -3.14 -21.15 -25.00
N THR A 664 -3.01 -21.70 -26.20
CA THR A 664 -3.31 -23.08 -26.50
C THR A 664 -2.16 -23.65 -27.36
N ASP A 665 -1.38 -24.54 -26.77
CA ASP A 665 -0.34 -25.29 -27.47
C ASP A 665 0.66 -24.40 -28.22
N VAL A 666 1.13 -23.32 -27.55
CA VAL A 666 2.04 -22.33 -28.15
C VAL A 666 3.48 -22.82 -28.07
N THR A 667 4.09 -23.00 -29.23
CA THR A 667 5.51 -23.31 -29.36
C THR A 667 6.23 -22.18 -30.10
N LEU A 668 7.29 -21.62 -29.47
CA LEU A 668 8.07 -20.50 -29.97
C LEU A 668 9.55 -20.66 -29.62
N GLY A 669 10.43 -20.60 -30.63
CA GLY A 669 11.88 -20.60 -30.42
C GLY A 669 12.51 -19.27 -30.84
N LEU A 670 13.31 -18.67 -29.95
CA LEU A 670 14.05 -17.45 -30.25
C LEU A 670 15.52 -17.78 -30.52
N ALA A 671 15.95 -17.57 -31.77
CA ALA A 671 17.33 -17.81 -32.16
C ALA A 671 18.27 -16.69 -31.61
N PRO A 672 19.51 -17.04 -31.21
CA PRO A 672 20.49 -16.07 -30.76
C PRO A 672 20.85 -15.08 -31.87
N SER A 673 21.18 -13.83 -31.51
CA SER A 673 21.60 -12.79 -32.44
C SER A 673 20.56 -12.42 -33.51
N ARG A 674 19.30 -12.65 -33.26
CA ARG A 674 18.18 -12.37 -34.19
C ARG A 674 17.07 -11.60 -33.53
N VAL A 675 16.36 -10.81 -34.33
CA VAL A 675 15.10 -10.17 -33.96
C VAL A 675 13.96 -11.04 -34.47
N THR A 676 13.12 -11.52 -33.55
CA THR A 676 11.88 -12.21 -33.85
C THR A 676 10.72 -11.25 -33.58
N ALA A 677 9.83 -11.06 -34.55
CA ALA A 677 8.64 -10.28 -34.37
C ALA A 677 7.42 -11.19 -34.11
N LEU A 678 6.55 -10.77 -33.21
CA LEU A 678 5.26 -11.41 -32.93
C LEU A 678 4.14 -10.45 -33.28
N VAL A 679 3.40 -10.76 -34.32
CA VAL A 679 2.28 -9.95 -34.82
C VAL A 679 0.95 -10.66 -34.63
N GLY A 680 -0.16 -9.94 -34.69
CA GLY A 680 -1.51 -10.49 -34.58
C GLY A 680 -2.52 -9.51 -34.01
N PRO A 681 -3.82 -9.78 -34.09
CA PRO A 681 -4.87 -8.90 -33.59
C PRO A 681 -4.83 -8.71 -32.07
N ASN A 682 -5.54 -7.68 -31.59
CA ASN A 682 -5.73 -7.49 -30.16
C ASN A 682 -6.53 -8.66 -29.57
N GLY A 683 -6.09 -9.15 -28.41
CA GLY A 683 -6.69 -10.35 -27.79
C GLY A 683 -6.13 -11.69 -28.28
N ALA A 684 -5.20 -11.71 -29.23
CA ALA A 684 -4.59 -12.94 -29.76
C ALA A 684 -3.75 -13.75 -28.72
N GLY A 685 -3.45 -13.18 -27.55
CA GLY A 685 -2.65 -13.84 -26.50
C GLY A 685 -1.20 -13.36 -26.41
N LYS A 686 -0.77 -12.38 -27.23
CA LYS A 686 0.62 -11.88 -27.28
C LYS A 686 1.16 -11.46 -25.93
N SER A 687 0.46 -10.59 -25.21
CA SER A 687 0.90 -10.11 -23.87
C SER A 687 0.90 -11.25 -22.84
N THR A 688 -0.01 -12.20 -22.94
CA THR A 688 -0.03 -13.40 -22.08
C THR A 688 1.20 -14.28 -22.32
N LEU A 689 1.60 -14.46 -23.58
CA LEU A 689 2.83 -15.19 -23.92
C LEU A 689 4.06 -14.46 -23.36
N PHE A 690 4.13 -13.14 -23.50
CA PHE A 690 5.20 -12.32 -22.91
C PHE A 690 5.26 -12.45 -21.38
N ASP A 691 4.11 -12.45 -20.71
CA ASP A 691 4.01 -12.66 -19.26
C ASP A 691 4.50 -14.05 -18.84
N CYS A 692 4.21 -15.08 -19.66
CA CYS A 692 4.74 -16.42 -19.43
C CYS A 692 6.26 -16.48 -19.64
N LEU A 693 6.80 -15.90 -20.72
CA LEU A 693 8.22 -15.86 -21.02
C LEU A 693 9.00 -15.06 -19.97
N ALA A 694 8.47 -13.93 -19.50
CA ALA A 694 9.07 -13.11 -18.47
C ALA A 694 8.96 -13.70 -17.05
N GLY A 695 8.03 -14.67 -16.82
CA GLY A 695 7.82 -15.32 -15.53
C GLY A 695 6.90 -14.57 -14.56
N THR A 696 6.14 -13.59 -15.05
CA THR A 696 5.06 -12.91 -14.32
C THR A 696 3.79 -13.74 -14.25
N LEU A 697 3.55 -14.58 -15.28
CA LEU A 697 2.52 -15.62 -15.28
C LEU A 697 3.17 -17.01 -15.41
N ARG A 698 2.51 -18.01 -14.85
CA ARG A 698 2.92 -19.42 -15.00
C ARG A 698 1.95 -20.11 -15.94
N PRO A 699 2.44 -20.78 -17.00
CA PRO A 699 1.59 -21.63 -17.82
C PRO A 699 1.05 -22.81 -16.99
N HIS A 700 -0.12 -23.32 -17.37
CA HIS A 700 -0.69 -24.52 -16.78
C HIS A 700 -0.01 -25.78 -17.32
N GLU A 701 0.30 -25.75 -18.62
CA GLU A 701 0.98 -26.84 -19.33
C GLU A 701 2.11 -26.27 -20.18
N GLY A 702 3.04 -27.15 -20.56
CA GLY A 702 4.20 -26.81 -21.37
C GLY A 702 5.43 -26.43 -20.58
N ARG A 703 6.51 -26.11 -21.31
CA ARG A 703 7.83 -25.86 -20.73
C ARG A 703 8.50 -24.65 -21.39
N ILE A 704 9.25 -23.90 -20.59
CA ILE A 704 10.08 -22.78 -21.05
C ILE A 704 11.53 -23.07 -20.67
N THR A 705 12.43 -23.08 -21.65
CA THR A 705 13.86 -23.31 -21.45
C THR A 705 14.68 -22.11 -21.92
N LEU A 706 15.76 -21.80 -21.22
CA LEU A 706 16.77 -20.80 -21.58
C LEU A 706 18.13 -21.52 -21.67
N ASP A 707 18.77 -21.46 -22.83
CA ASP A 707 20.02 -22.21 -23.14
C ASP A 707 19.95 -23.69 -22.69
N GLY A 708 18.79 -24.33 -22.93
CA GLY A 708 18.49 -25.71 -22.56
C GLY A 708 18.05 -25.96 -21.12
N ALA A 709 18.26 -24.99 -20.21
CA ALA A 709 17.87 -25.10 -18.80
C ALA A 709 16.37 -24.75 -18.60
N ASP A 710 15.64 -25.57 -17.86
CA ASP A 710 14.22 -25.32 -17.54
C ASP A 710 14.05 -24.14 -16.57
N ILE A 711 13.33 -23.13 -17.02
CA ILE A 711 12.99 -21.93 -16.27
C ILE A 711 11.49 -21.76 -16.02
N THR A 712 10.66 -22.76 -16.32
CA THR A 712 9.19 -22.68 -16.29
C THR A 712 8.66 -22.18 -14.95
N HIS A 713 9.24 -22.68 -13.85
CA HIS A 713 8.83 -22.31 -12.48
C HIS A 713 9.65 -21.18 -11.86
N ARG A 714 10.62 -20.61 -12.58
CA ARG A 714 11.40 -19.47 -12.09
C ARG A 714 10.57 -18.19 -12.09
N SER A 715 10.67 -17.39 -11.01
CA SER A 715 10.02 -16.06 -10.91
C SER A 715 10.67 -15.05 -11.84
N ALA A 716 9.97 -13.95 -12.16
CA ALA A 716 10.43 -12.92 -13.07
C ALA A 716 11.82 -12.36 -12.69
N HIS A 717 12.03 -12.00 -11.40
CA HIS A 717 13.34 -11.52 -10.94
C HIS A 717 14.46 -12.56 -11.08
N ALA A 718 14.15 -13.85 -10.96
CA ALA A 718 15.14 -14.91 -11.17
C ALA A 718 15.48 -15.06 -12.65
N ARG A 719 14.51 -14.92 -13.56
CA ARG A 719 14.76 -14.94 -15.01
C ARG A 719 15.52 -13.70 -15.47
N THR A 720 15.26 -12.53 -14.87
CA THR A 720 16.05 -11.33 -15.15
C THR A 720 17.53 -11.53 -14.79
N ARG A 721 17.82 -12.18 -13.66
CA ARG A 721 19.20 -12.54 -13.27
C ARG A 721 19.84 -13.59 -14.18
N LEU A 722 19.06 -14.38 -14.89
CA LEU A 722 19.52 -15.30 -15.92
C LEU A 722 19.68 -14.61 -17.28
N GLY A 723 19.47 -13.31 -17.37
CA GLY A 723 19.70 -12.50 -18.56
C GLY A 723 18.46 -12.29 -19.47
N ILE A 724 17.25 -12.46 -18.96
CA ILE A 724 16.02 -12.07 -19.67
C ILE A 724 15.56 -10.70 -19.20
N ALA A 725 15.57 -9.69 -20.05
CA ALA A 725 15.00 -8.37 -19.76
C ALA A 725 13.69 -8.14 -20.52
N ARG A 726 12.83 -7.29 -19.96
CA ARG A 726 11.53 -6.95 -20.54
C ARG A 726 11.24 -5.46 -20.42
N THR A 727 10.59 -4.90 -21.46
CA THR A 727 9.84 -3.64 -21.39
C THR A 727 8.35 -3.92 -21.32
N PHE A 728 7.55 -2.91 -21.00
CA PHE A 728 6.10 -3.05 -20.84
C PHE A 728 5.36 -2.17 -21.84
N GLN A 729 4.20 -2.62 -22.30
CA GLN A 729 3.30 -1.84 -23.15
C GLN A 729 2.95 -0.48 -22.50
N ARG A 730 2.61 -0.50 -21.20
CA ARG A 730 2.51 0.71 -20.38
C ARG A 730 3.85 1.01 -19.76
N LEU A 731 4.35 2.23 -19.94
CA LEU A 731 5.62 2.69 -19.40
C LEU A 731 5.83 2.26 -17.94
N ALA A 732 6.87 1.47 -17.71
CA ALA A 732 7.25 0.96 -16.39
C ALA A 732 8.51 1.66 -15.88
N VAL A 733 8.49 2.98 -15.79
CA VAL A 733 9.58 3.80 -15.24
C VAL A 733 9.25 4.13 -13.78
N PHE A 734 10.27 4.29 -12.95
CA PHE A 734 10.13 4.67 -11.55
C PHE A 734 10.16 6.19 -11.40
N PRO A 735 8.97 6.83 -11.19
CA PRO A 735 8.87 8.29 -11.21
C PRO A 735 9.67 8.96 -10.10
N SER A 736 9.85 8.30 -8.96
CA SER A 736 10.59 8.81 -7.81
C SER A 736 12.12 8.75 -7.97
N LEU A 737 12.63 8.06 -8.99
CA LEU A 737 14.04 7.94 -9.30
C LEU A 737 14.45 8.89 -10.44
N THR A 738 15.71 9.35 -10.42
CA THR A 738 16.28 10.06 -11.57
C THR A 738 16.47 9.10 -12.75
N VAL A 739 16.73 9.63 -13.94
CA VAL A 739 17.07 8.81 -15.11
C VAL A 739 18.24 7.89 -14.80
N GLU A 740 19.32 8.42 -14.23
CA GLU A 740 20.49 7.63 -13.85
C GLU A 740 20.16 6.56 -12.81
N GLU A 741 19.38 6.88 -11.79
CA GLU A 741 18.98 5.91 -10.76
C GLU A 741 18.08 4.80 -11.32
N ASN A 742 17.18 5.14 -12.27
CA ASN A 742 16.39 4.13 -12.99
C ASN A 742 17.29 3.15 -13.73
N VAL A 743 18.28 3.65 -14.51
CA VAL A 743 19.21 2.82 -15.27
C VAL A 743 20.14 2.04 -14.35
N ARG A 744 20.65 2.66 -13.29
CA ARG A 744 21.50 2.03 -12.27
C ARG A 744 20.79 0.87 -11.58
N LEU A 745 19.47 0.97 -11.34
CA LEU A 745 18.70 -0.13 -10.76
C LEU A 745 18.77 -1.39 -11.65
N GLY A 746 18.69 -1.24 -12.98
CA GLY A 746 18.83 -2.35 -13.92
C GLY A 746 20.21 -3.02 -13.81
N ALA A 747 21.28 -2.24 -13.76
CA ALA A 747 22.64 -2.76 -13.60
C ALA A 747 22.88 -3.45 -12.25
N GLU A 748 22.33 -2.90 -11.15
CA GLU A 748 22.51 -3.46 -9.80
C GLU A 748 21.75 -4.77 -9.56
N ARG A 749 20.68 -5.02 -10.31
CA ARG A 749 19.76 -6.14 -10.09
C ARG A 749 19.69 -7.13 -11.26
N GLY A 750 20.30 -6.80 -12.39
CA GLY A 750 20.39 -7.66 -13.56
C GLY A 750 21.32 -8.85 -13.35
N HIS A 751 22.09 -9.19 -14.39
CA HIS A 751 23.00 -10.33 -14.36
C HIS A 751 24.05 -10.21 -13.23
N PRO A 752 24.36 -11.28 -12.47
CA PRO A 752 25.42 -11.28 -11.45
C PRO A 752 26.79 -10.98 -12.08
N GLY A 753 27.50 -9.99 -11.56
CA GLY A 753 28.79 -9.56 -12.09
C GLY A 753 28.73 -8.26 -12.89
N GLY A 754 27.63 -7.51 -12.79
CA GLY A 754 27.35 -6.30 -13.55
C GLY A 754 28.51 -5.31 -13.61
N ASP A 755 28.87 -4.95 -14.82
CA ASP A 755 29.90 -3.96 -15.13
C ASP A 755 29.45 -2.56 -14.69
N PRO A 756 30.21 -1.87 -13.84
CA PRO A 756 29.91 -0.49 -13.46
C PRO A 756 29.78 0.47 -14.66
N ALA A 757 30.47 0.19 -15.76
CA ALA A 757 30.39 0.98 -16.99
C ALA A 757 29.09 0.73 -17.79
N ALA A 758 28.31 -0.31 -17.48
CA ALA A 758 27.08 -0.63 -18.21
C ALA A 758 26.04 0.50 -18.13
N VAL A 759 25.96 1.19 -16.97
CA VAL A 759 25.08 2.35 -16.79
C VAL A 759 25.44 3.47 -17.75
N GLU A 760 26.72 3.80 -17.81
CA GLU A 760 27.21 4.89 -18.66
C GLU A 760 27.06 4.56 -20.15
N ARG A 761 27.35 3.30 -20.54
CA ARG A 761 27.14 2.83 -21.93
C ARG A 761 25.66 2.91 -22.32
N SER A 762 24.74 2.45 -21.46
CA SER A 762 23.30 2.47 -21.75
C SER A 762 22.75 3.90 -21.83
N LEU A 763 23.22 4.81 -20.95
CA LEU A 763 22.84 6.23 -21.00
C LEU A 763 23.33 6.90 -22.28
N ARG A 764 24.57 6.64 -22.73
CA ARG A 764 25.12 7.18 -23.98
C ARG A 764 24.41 6.59 -25.19
N LEU A 765 24.22 5.28 -25.26
CA LEU A 765 23.58 4.59 -26.37
C LEU A 765 22.18 5.14 -26.66
N LEU A 766 21.44 5.53 -25.64
CA LEU A 766 20.06 6.01 -25.77
C LEU A 766 19.93 7.55 -25.65
N GLY A 767 21.07 8.28 -25.71
CA GLY A 767 21.06 9.74 -25.68
C GLY A 767 20.54 10.35 -24.38
N LEU A 768 20.73 9.63 -23.25
CA LEU A 768 20.34 10.05 -21.91
C LEU A 768 21.49 10.60 -21.07
N ALA A 769 22.66 10.80 -21.68
CA ALA A 769 23.82 11.46 -21.08
C ALA A 769 23.61 12.97 -20.94
N GLY A 770 24.36 13.62 -20.05
CA GLY A 770 24.24 15.07 -19.83
C GLY A 770 23.21 15.45 -18.75
N PRO A 771 22.62 16.66 -18.78
CA PRO A 771 21.74 17.16 -17.72
C PRO A 771 20.52 16.30 -17.45
N VAL A 772 19.97 15.66 -18.48
CA VAL A 772 18.79 14.80 -18.42
C VAL A 772 18.99 13.61 -17.46
N ARG A 773 20.23 13.13 -17.28
CA ARG A 773 20.52 12.01 -16.36
C ARG A 773 20.11 12.27 -14.92
N HIS A 774 20.16 13.54 -14.51
CA HIS A 774 19.82 13.98 -13.17
C HIS A 774 18.36 14.43 -13.03
N ALA A 775 17.63 14.51 -14.14
CA ALA A 775 16.21 14.83 -14.15
C ALA A 775 15.39 13.70 -13.52
N THR A 776 14.26 14.04 -12.90
CA THR A 776 13.31 13.06 -12.39
C THR A 776 12.50 12.49 -13.54
N ALA A 777 12.19 11.20 -13.47
CA ALA A 777 11.40 10.57 -14.53
C ALA A 777 9.97 11.13 -14.63
N THR A 778 9.44 11.75 -13.56
CA THR A 778 8.09 12.35 -13.55
C THR A 778 7.93 13.47 -14.57
N ASP A 779 8.99 14.23 -14.84
CA ASP A 779 8.93 15.50 -15.60
C ASP A 779 9.38 15.33 -17.07
N LEU A 780 9.53 14.07 -17.55
CA LEU A 780 10.07 13.79 -18.85
C LEU A 780 8.99 13.43 -19.88
N PRO A 781 9.18 13.81 -21.16
CA PRO A 781 8.32 13.39 -22.27
C PRO A 781 8.29 11.86 -22.43
N THR A 782 7.17 11.34 -23.00
CA THR A 782 6.94 9.90 -23.19
C THR A 782 8.06 9.21 -23.97
N GLY A 783 8.56 9.80 -25.06
CA GLY A 783 9.68 9.24 -25.83
C GLY A 783 10.97 9.14 -25.01
N THR A 784 11.27 10.13 -24.15
CA THR A 784 12.41 10.05 -23.23
C THR A 784 12.21 8.94 -22.18
N LEU A 785 10.99 8.79 -21.64
CA LEU A 785 10.67 7.74 -20.69
C LEU A 785 10.82 6.33 -21.30
N ARG A 786 10.45 6.13 -22.57
CA ARG A 786 10.71 4.88 -23.31
C ARG A 786 12.19 4.59 -23.42
N ARG A 787 13.01 5.61 -23.74
CA ARG A 787 14.48 5.46 -23.75
C ARG A 787 15.04 5.11 -22.36
N VAL A 788 14.51 5.68 -21.29
CA VAL A 788 14.90 5.32 -19.91
C VAL A 788 14.55 3.89 -19.57
N GLU A 789 13.36 3.41 -19.95
CA GLU A 789 12.94 2.02 -19.75
C GLU A 789 13.86 1.04 -20.48
N LEU A 790 14.17 1.33 -21.75
CA LEU A 790 15.08 0.51 -22.55
C LEU A 790 16.52 0.56 -22.00
N ALA A 791 17.01 1.74 -21.60
CA ALA A 791 18.32 1.90 -20.98
C ALA A 791 18.46 1.06 -19.70
N ARG A 792 17.41 1.06 -18.86
CA ARG A 792 17.37 0.22 -17.66
C ARG A 792 17.44 -1.26 -17.99
N ALA A 793 16.68 -1.70 -19.01
CA ALA A 793 16.70 -3.09 -19.46
C ALA A 793 18.08 -3.50 -19.95
N LEU A 794 18.74 -2.68 -20.77
CA LEU A 794 20.07 -2.93 -21.33
C LEU A 794 21.18 -2.86 -20.28
N ALA A 795 21.07 -1.97 -19.29
CA ALA A 795 22.05 -1.86 -18.21
C ALA A 795 22.19 -3.14 -17.38
N GLY A 796 21.14 -3.98 -17.35
CA GLY A 796 21.18 -5.33 -16.77
C GLY A 796 21.99 -6.35 -17.57
N GLN A 797 22.56 -6.00 -18.71
CA GLN A 797 23.29 -6.86 -19.64
C GLN A 797 22.52 -8.15 -19.99
N PRO A 798 21.32 -8.04 -20.55
CA PRO A 798 20.53 -9.20 -20.91
C PRO A 798 21.13 -9.94 -22.12
N HIS A 799 20.87 -11.26 -22.17
CA HIS A 799 21.11 -12.06 -23.37
C HIS A 799 19.86 -12.15 -24.23
N THR A 800 18.69 -11.94 -23.63
CA THR A 800 17.38 -11.98 -24.27
C THR A 800 16.58 -10.75 -23.87
N LEU A 801 16.04 -10.00 -24.83
CA LEU A 801 15.24 -8.80 -24.63
C LEU A 801 13.83 -9.00 -25.20
N LEU A 802 12.82 -8.81 -24.35
CA LEU A 802 11.41 -8.88 -24.68
C LEU A 802 10.83 -7.46 -24.73
N LEU A 803 10.39 -7.01 -25.90
CA LEU A 803 9.88 -5.67 -26.15
C LEU A 803 8.39 -5.70 -26.51
N ASP A 804 7.58 -5.02 -25.72
CA ASP A 804 6.13 -4.96 -25.90
C ASP A 804 5.73 -3.56 -26.39
N GLU A 805 5.43 -3.41 -27.68
CA GLU A 805 5.11 -2.17 -28.41
C GLU A 805 6.12 -1.02 -28.11
N PRO A 806 7.42 -1.22 -28.37
CA PRO A 806 8.43 -0.24 -28.00
C PRO A 806 8.34 1.07 -28.78
N ALA A 807 7.73 1.10 -29.96
CA ALA A 807 7.54 2.30 -30.78
C ALA A 807 6.29 3.12 -30.41
N ALA A 808 5.43 2.62 -29.51
CA ALA A 808 4.20 3.32 -29.15
C ALA A 808 4.47 4.71 -28.57
N GLY A 809 3.97 5.76 -29.23
CA GLY A 809 4.14 7.16 -28.85
C GLY A 809 5.46 7.80 -29.28
N LEU A 810 6.24 7.16 -30.15
CA LEU A 810 7.41 7.73 -30.82
C LEU A 810 7.00 8.33 -32.17
N ASP A 811 7.72 9.34 -32.60
CA ASP A 811 7.61 9.86 -33.97
C ASP A 811 8.35 8.96 -35.00
N ALA A 812 8.17 9.23 -36.29
CA ALA A 812 8.77 8.41 -37.36
C ALA A 812 10.31 8.42 -37.30
N ALA A 813 10.94 9.52 -36.92
CA ALA A 813 12.39 9.62 -36.81
C ALA A 813 12.93 8.86 -35.58
N GLU A 814 12.22 8.93 -34.44
CA GLU A 814 12.53 8.19 -33.24
C GLU A 814 12.34 6.68 -33.46
N THR A 815 11.25 6.27 -34.17
CA THR A 815 10.99 4.88 -34.56
C THR A 815 12.12 4.32 -35.43
N ALA A 816 12.55 5.07 -36.46
CA ALA A 816 13.66 4.67 -37.29
C ALA A 816 15.00 4.59 -36.54
N ALA A 817 15.20 5.47 -35.54
CA ALA A 817 16.38 5.42 -34.69
C ALA A 817 16.35 4.19 -33.76
N LEU A 818 15.20 3.87 -33.18
CA LEU A 818 14.99 2.66 -32.39
C LEU A 818 15.26 1.39 -33.19
N ALA A 819 14.76 1.34 -34.43
CA ALA A 819 15.00 0.23 -35.36
C ALA A 819 16.50 -0.03 -35.55
N ARG A 820 17.29 1.03 -35.81
CA ARG A 820 18.76 0.92 -35.96
C ARG A 820 19.43 0.39 -34.68
N VAL A 821 19.00 0.87 -33.50
CA VAL A 821 19.53 0.39 -32.22
C VAL A 821 19.22 -1.08 -32.01
N LEU A 822 18.00 -1.52 -32.27
CA LEU A 822 17.61 -2.94 -32.10
C LEU A 822 18.35 -3.86 -33.08
N ALA A 823 18.53 -3.44 -34.35
CA ALA A 823 19.30 -4.20 -35.32
C ALA A 823 20.79 -4.30 -34.92
N ALA A 824 21.38 -3.25 -34.42
CA ALA A 824 22.76 -3.24 -33.93
C ALA A 824 22.92 -4.17 -32.70
N LEU A 825 22.03 -4.08 -31.74
CA LEU A 825 22.04 -4.95 -30.54
C LEU A 825 21.88 -6.43 -30.89
N ALA A 826 21.06 -6.76 -31.89
CA ALA A 826 20.93 -8.13 -32.36
C ALA A 826 22.23 -8.59 -33.05
N ALA A 827 22.86 -7.74 -33.85
CA ALA A 827 24.16 -8.03 -34.47
C ALA A 827 25.27 -8.25 -33.43
N ASP A 828 25.20 -7.56 -32.28
CA ASP A 828 26.09 -7.72 -31.13
C ASP A 828 25.80 -8.97 -30.27
N GLY A 829 24.89 -9.85 -30.70
CA GLY A 829 24.61 -11.11 -30.00
C GLY A 829 23.35 -11.16 -29.15
N LEU A 830 22.58 -10.06 -29.04
CA LEU A 830 21.33 -10.02 -28.28
C LEU A 830 20.21 -10.76 -29.02
N THR A 831 19.47 -11.62 -28.30
CA THR A 831 18.24 -12.23 -28.80
C THR A 831 17.08 -11.29 -28.51
N VAL A 832 16.31 -10.87 -29.51
CA VAL A 832 15.22 -9.91 -29.34
C VAL A 832 13.90 -10.53 -29.77
N LEU A 833 12.88 -10.43 -28.90
CA LEU A 833 11.48 -10.67 -29.27
C LEU A 833 10.74 -9.34 -29.18
N VAL A 834 10.10 -8.94 -30.26
CA VAL A 834 9.33 -7.69 -30.33
C VAL A 834 7.88 -7.98 -30.69
N VAL A 835 6.93 -7.42 -29.93
CA VAL A 835 5.53 -7.28 -30.34
C VAL A 835 5.36 -5.89 -30.92
N GLU A 836 4.93 -5.81 -32.17
CA GLU A 836 4.68 -4.54 -32.86
C GLU A 836 3.50 -4.63 -33.82
N HIS A 837 2.90 -3.47 -34.09
CA HIS A 837 1.78 -3.31 -35.01
C HIS A 837 2.16 -2.51 -36.26
N ASP A 838 3.35 -1.88 -36.26
CA ASP A 838 3.88 -1.11 -37.38
C ASP A 838 4.57 -2.06 -38.37
N PRO A 839 3.98 -2.28 -39.57
CA PRO A 839 4.54 -3.19 -40.56
C PRO A 839 5.93 -2.74 -41.06
N ASP A 840 6.14 -1.43 -41.18
CA ASP A 840 7.39 -0.87 -41.71
C ASP A 840 8.54 -1.09 -40.75
N LEU A 841 8.27 -0.92 -39.43
CA LEU A 841 9.24 -1.23 -38.38
C LEU A 841 9.55 -2.72 -38.34
N VAL A 842 8.54 -3.59 -38.40
CA VAL A 842 8.71 -5.04 -38.37
C VAL A 842 9.52 -5.51 -39.61
N ALA A 843 9.18 -5.05 -40.81
CA ALA A 843 9.90 -5.38 -42.02
C ALA A 843 11.36 -4.88 -42.00
N GLY A 844 11.62 -3.77 -41.29
CA GLY A 844 12.97 -3.17 -41.19
C GLY A 844 13.92 -3.88 -40.25
N ILE A 845 13.40 -4.64 -39.23
CA ILE A 845 14.25 -5.21 -38.16
C ILE A 845 14.10 -6.73 -38.00
N ALA A 846 12.95 -7.30 -38.32
CA ALA A 846 12.68 -8.71 -38.03
C ALA A 846 13.43 -9.66 -38.98
N HIS A 847 13.98 -10.73 -38.39
CA HIS A 847 14.58 -11.83 -39.12
C HIS A 847 13.58 -12.99 -39.29
N THR A 848 12.60 -13.05 -38.40
CA THR A 848 11.50 -14.02 -38.39
C THR A 848 10.26 -13.35 -37.87
N VAL A 849 9.13 -13.54 -38.51
CA VAL A 849 7.84 -13.00 -38.10
C VAL A 849 6.92 -14.16 -37.75
N HIS A 850 6.41 -14.21 -36.52
CA HIS A 850 5.37 -15.14 -36.11
C HIS A 850 4.01 -14.43 -36.02
N THR A 851 2.99 -15.05 -36.61
CA THR A 851 1.62 -14.54 -36.48
C THR A 851 0.86 -15.34 -35.43
N MET A 852 0.25 -14.59 -34.49
CA MET A 852 -0.54 -15.19 -33.41
C MET A 852 -2.00 -14.84 -33.53
N GLU A 853 -2.88 -15.86 -33.46
CA GLU A 853 -4.32 -15.71 -33.54
C GLU A 853 -5.03 -16.72 -32.64
N GLY A 854 -6.06 -16.28 -31.89
CA GLY A 854 -6.86 -17.12 -30.99
C GLY A 854 -6.06 -17.94 -29.98
N GLY A 855 -4.95 -17.40 -29.48
CA GLY A 855 -4.08 -18.07 -28.51
C GLY A 855 -3.10 -19.08 -29.10
N ARG A 856 -2.94 -19.13 -30.45
CA ARG A 856 -2.03 -20.04 -31.16
C ARG A 856 -1.11 -19.30 -32.12
N ILE A 857 0.06 -19.86 -32.42
CA ILE A 857 0.92 -19.39 -33.51
C ILE A 857 0.42 -20.09 -34.77
N VAL A 858 -0.08 -19.28 -35.74
CA VAL A 858 -0.71 -19.78 -36.99
C VAL A 858 0.23 -19.69 -38.19
N GLY A 859 1.33 -18.97 -38.09
CA GLY A 859 2.27 -18.82 -39.21
C GLY A 859 3.63 -18.36 -38.70
N ALA A 860 4.70 -18.76 -39.40
CA ALA A 860 6.05 -18.24 -39.30
C ALA A 860 6.57 -17.94 -40.69
N GLY A 861 7.06 -16.72 -40.88
CA GLY A 861 7.65 -16.27 -42.15
C GLY A 861 9.01 -15.64 -41.92
N PRO A 862 9.84 -15.46 -42.98
CA PRO A 862 11.10 -14.75 -42.94
C PRO A 862 10.91 -13.25 -42.68
#